data_46cb0a46d4a4ac30e15ea572888c9959
#
_entry.id   46cb0a46d4a4ac30e15ea572888c9959
#
_cell.length_a   1.000
_cell.length_b   1.000
_cell.length_c   1.000
_cell.angle_alpha   90.00
_cell.angle_beta   90.00
_cell.angle_gamma   90.00
#
_symmetry.space_group_name_H-M   'P 1'
#
loop_
_entity.id
_entity.type
_entity.pdbx_description
1 polymer ?
#
loop_
_entity_poly.entity_id
_entity_poly.type
_entity_poly.pdbx_seq_one_letter_code
_entity_poly.pdbx_strand_id
1 'polypeptide(L)'
;MSEKTENSGLSRRRLLQAAGVAGVVGAAAAAGSSGASAGSRSAVRQPFKPRGRLKRRPNFLIVMMDEQRHAPVYESEVLKAWRLANLPTQNRLRRNGFEFTNHHIMSVACQPSRASVYTGQYPSLHGVAQTSGAAKSAIEEDLLWLDPTTVPTMGSWFRAAGYDTYWKGKWHISNADLYQPGTYNPLPSYTDEGKRDYQLENIYLESERLAQYGFEGFVGPEPHGSNPLNSGSSGPGGRGRDEVYAQMGVEQLQKLRNAKNPWLMVASFVNPHDITLWGDLTLASDLSGSQGAFYLAQQLVGSNVPTDLFTSAYQQSANEDLSLKPTAQGSFVNQYPQGFQPLRNGIEYHRFYYQLQKEVDKHIGTVVDALANDRNNYRDTIVIYLSDHGEMLGSHGGMFQKWHSAYDEILKVPFIFHNPTLFNGAQASDILTSHADVLPTMLGLAGLNEAVLAKELTNTHTEVRRLVGRDLSSVLLGEESAATFNSDPVYFMTDDQPFKGANAVSALGIAYQPVEQPNCVESVVTYLPTGPAGSKERWKYNRYWDNSQTWTTPGVQDVQTFVPGPVNKPGNRVAVTTVKAVNPTTGQTAPPADQFELYNLTVDPTEMTNLYTNSASSGTLKIMQVILQEQRTAKRLSPVDQPWADGSMRQFPFTPN
;
A
#
# COMPACT_ATOMS: atom_id res chain seq x y z
N MET A 1 -51.30 -8.48 -13.29
CA MET A 1 -50.40 -9.15 -14.26
C MET A 1 -49.08 -8.40 -14.17
N SER A 2 -48.13 -8.93 -13.39
CA SER A 2 -46.78 -8.36 -13.21
C SER A 2 -45.80 -9.26 -13.93
N GLU A 3 -45.20 -8.73 -14.96
CA GLU A 3 -44.09 -9.40 -15.64
C GLU A 3 -42.86 -9.37 -14.75
N LYS A 4 -42.39 -10.57 -14.38
CA LYS A 4 -41.07 -10.80 -13.80
C LYS A 4 -40.04 -10.78 -14.93
N THR A 5 -39.24 -9.74 -15.01
CA THR A 5 -37.98 -9.77 -15.77
C THR A 5 -36.96 -10.65 -15.05
N GLU A 6 -36.73 -11.83 -15.55
CA GLU A 6 -35.62 -12.68 -15.14
C GLU A 6 -34.29 -12.06 -15.62
N ASN A 7 -33.49 -11.61 -14.67
CA ASN A 7 -32.14 -11.16 -14.93
C ASN A 7 -31.21 -12.39 -14.97
N SER A 8 -31.00 -12.95 -16.16
CA SER A 8 -30.08 -14.08 -16.36
C SER A 8 -28.63 -13.60 -16.34
N GLY A 9 -28.07 -13.41 -15.16
CA GLY A 9 -26.65 -13.16 -14.97
C GLY A 9 -25.82 -14.34 -15.47
N LEU A 10 -25.00 -14.12 -16.50
CA LEU A 10 -24.02 -15.07 -16.98
C LEU A 10 -22.96 -15.32 -15.90
N SER A 11 -22.88 -16.52 -15.35
CA SER A 11 -21.89 -16.84 -14.33
C SER A 11 -20.47 -16.94 -14.94
N ARG A 12 -19.44 -16.59 -14.14
CA ARG A 12 -18.00 -16.71 -14.47
C ARG A 12 -17.64 -18.02 -15.20
N ARG A 13 -18.30 -19.12 -14.78
CA ARG A 13 -18.08 -20.45 -15.37
C ARG A 13 -18.53 -20.55 -16.82
N ARG A 14 -19.59 -19.83 -17.22
CA ARG A 14 -20.09 -19.81 -18.60
C ARG A 14 -19.29 -18.85 -19.50
N LEU A 15 -18.81 -17.73 -18.97
CA LEU A 15 -17.94 -16.80 -19.69
C LEU A 15 -16.57 -17.41 -20.02
N LEU A 16 -15.99 -18.13 -19.07
CA LEU A 16 -14.72 -18.83 -19.26
C LEU A 16 -14.84 -20.02 -20.24
N GLN A 17 -16.00 -20.67 -20.34
CA GLN A 17 -16.26 -21.72 -21.33
C GLN A 17 -16.48 -21.15 -22.75
N ALA A 18 -16.99 -19.94 -22.88
CA ALA A 18 -17.19 -19.28 -24.18
C ALA A 18 -15.88 -18.75 -24.79
N ALA A 19 -14.89 -18.39 -23.97
CA ALA A 19 -13.58 -17.91 -24.43
C ALA A 19 -12.68 -19.01 -25.01
N GLY A 20 -13.00 -20.29 -24.79
CA GLY A 20 -12.21 -21.44 -25.24
C GLY A 20 -12.41 -21.86 -26.72
N VAL A 21 -13.23 -21.19 -27.50
CA VAL A 21 -13.66 -21.68 -28.85
C VAL A 21 -13.30 -20.77 -30.04
N ALA A 22 -12.57 -19.69 -29.85
CA ALA A 22 -12.19 -18.80 -30.98
C ALA A 22 -10.66 -18.70 -31.15
N GLY A 23 -10.02 -19.81 -31.51
CA GLY A 23 -8.66 -19.81 -32.06
C GLY A 23 -8.67 -19.73 -33.56
N VAL A 24 -8.40 -18.58 -34.18
CA VAL A 24 -8.09 -18.44 -35.59
C VAL A 24 -6.64 -18.04 -35.77
N VAL A 25 -5.95 -18.88 -36.52
CA VAL A 25 -4.56 -18.84 -36.91
C VAL A 25 -4.28 -17.59 -37.76
N GLY A 26 -3.25 -16.81 -37.37
CA GLY A 26 -2.67 -15.78 -38.20
C GLY A 26 -1.15 -15.80 -38.01
N ALA A 27 -0.44 -16.40 -38.97
CA ALA A 27 1.01 -16.43 -38.99
C ALA A 27 1.55 -15.12 -39.58
N ALA A 28 2.43 -14.44 -38.84
CA ALA A 28 3.35 -13.45 -39.40
C ALA A 28 4.75 -13.71 -38.89
N ALA A 29 5.67 -13.94 -39.78
CA ALA A 29 7.07 -14.19 -39.53
C ALA A 29 7.78 -12.88 -39.18
N ALA A 30 8.57 -12.87 -38.12
CA ALA A 30 9.59 -11.86 -37.85
C ALA A 30 10.86 -12.51 -37.31
N ALA A 31 11.97 -12.05 -37.85
CA ALA A 31 13.32 -12.57 -37.73
C ALA A 31 13.88 -12.51 -36.28
N GLY A 32 14.77 -13.44 -36.03
CA GLY A 32 15.29 -13.73 -34.71
C GLY A 32 16.28 -12.72 -34.11
N SER A 33 16.28 -12.68 -32.80
CA SER A 33 17.45 -12.46 -31.98
C SER A 33 17.35 -13.40 -30.77
N SER A 34 18.39 -14.21 -30.60
CA SER A 34 18.52 -15.22 -29.56
C SER A 34 18.80 -14.57 -28.21
N GLY A 35 17.79 -14.44 -27.39
CA GLY A 35 17.91 -14.16 -25.96
C GLY A 35 17.29 -15.33 -25.20
N ALA A 36 18.10 -16.03 -24.42
CA ALA A 36 17.65 -17.16 -23.63
C ALA A 36 16.63 -16.71 -22.56
N SER A 37 15.34 -16.89 -22.86
CA SER A 37 14.27 -16.76 -21.87
C SER A 37 14.33 -17.98 -20.94
N ALA A 38 14.64 -17.73 -19.66
CA ALA A 38 14.38 -18.69 -18.61
C ALA A 38 12.85 -18.87 -18.49
N GLY A 39 12.30 -19.81 -19.24
CA GLY A 39 10.91 -20.21 -19.16
C GLY A 39 10.59 -20.76 -17.79
N SER A 40 9.86 -20.00 -16.98
CA SER A 40 9.24 -20.50 -15.78
C SER A 40 8.17 -21.51 -16.15
N ARG A 41 8.54 -22.78 -16.14
CA ARG A 41 7.56 -23.87 -16.13
C ARG A 41 6.72 -23.71 -14.89
N SER A 42 5.44 -23.37 -15.03
CA SER A 42 4.43 -23.48 -13.98
C SER A 42 4.30 -24.95 -13.60
N ALA A 43 5.17 -25.41 -12.72
CA ALA A 43 5.00 -26.70 -12.07
C ALA A 43 3.83 -26.53 -11.09
N VAL A 44 2.80 -27.38 -11.21
CA VAL A 44 1.80 -27.58 -10.16
C VAL A 44 2.58 -28.04 -8.93
N ARG A 45 2.90 -27.08 -8.05
CA ARG A 45 3.70 -27.38 -6.86
C ARG A 45 2.82 -28.14 -5.89
N GLN A 46 3.26 -29.33 -5.53
CA GLN A 46 2.69 -30.09 -4.41
C GLN A 46 2.70 -29.19 -3.15
N PRO A 47 1.77 -29.38 -2.20
CA PRO A 47 1.87 -28.73 -0.91
C PRO A 47 3.27 -28.92 -0.34
N PHE A 48 3.88 -27.86 0.21
CA PHE A 48 5.18 -28.01 0.84
C PHE A 48 5.03 -28.87 2.11
N LYS A 49 6.08 -29.60 2.49
CA LYS A 49 6.07 -30.38 3.71
C LYS A 49 6.60 -29.51 4.88
N PRO A 50 5.76 -29.13 5.86
CA PRO A 50 6.22 -28.39 7.03
C PRO A 50 7.30 -29.16 7.78
N ARG A 51 8.25 -28.44 8.37
CA ARG A 51 9.28 -29.01 9.22
C ARG A 51 8.70 -29.62 10.51
N GLY A 52 7.68 -28.96 11.07
CA GLY A 52 7.02 -29.36 12.30
C GLY A 52 5.68 -28.65 12.48
N ARG A 53 5.07 -28.87 13.63
CA ARG A 53 3.81 -28.20 14.02
C ARG A 53 4.05 -27.33 15.24
N LEU A 54 3.36 -26.22 15.31
CA LEU A 54 3.30 -25.38 16.52
C LEU A 54 2.56 -26.18 17.60
N LYS A 55 3.07 -26.11 18.84
CA LYS A 55 2.51 -26.88 19.97
C LYS A 55 1.37 -26.13 20.67
N ARG A 56 1.27 -24.83 20.45
CA ARG A 56 0.27 -23.93 21.03
C ARG A 56 -0.14 -22.88 19.99
N ARG A 57 -1.15 -22.08 20.29
CA ARG A 57 -1.48 -20.91 19.49
C ARG A 57 -0.23 -20.04 19.31
N PRO A 58 0.13 -19.65 18.08
CA PRO A 58 1.34 -18.90 17.82
C PRO A 58 1.25 -17.48 18.39
N ASN A 59 2.38 -16.94 18.79
CA ASN A 59 2.55 -15.51 18.87
C ASN A 59 2.73 -14.93 17.46
N PHE A 60 2.43 -13.65 17.28
CA PHE A 60 2.67 -12.95 16.04
C PHE A 60 3.54 -11.71 16.27
N LEU A 61 4.58 -11.59 15.45
CA LEU A 61 5.35 -10.35 15.30
C LEU A 61 5.14 -9.84 13.88
N ILE A 62 4.41 -8.75 13.74
CA ILE A 62 4.30 -8.05 12.45
C ILE A 62 5.43 -7.02 12.39
N VAL A 63 6.25 -7.10 11.34
CA VAL A 63 7.26 -6.11 10.97
C VAL A 63 6.75 -5.41 9.72
N MET A 64 6.34 -4.15 9.87
CA MET A 64 5.79 -3.34 8.79
C MET A 64 6.75 -2.20 8.45
N MET A 65 7.07 -2.03 7.17
CA MET A 65 7.73 -0.85 6.65
C MET A 65 6.71 0.10 6.04
N ASP A 66 7.14 1.32 5.80
CA ASP A 66 6.40 2.31 5.04
C ASP A 66 7.12 2.55 3.70
N GLU A 67 6.37 2.38 2.60
CA GLU A 67 6.83 2.71 1.24
C GLU A 67 7.87 1.75 0.63
N GLN A 68 8.00 0.52 1.13
CA GLN A 68 8.89 -0.46 0.51
C GLN A 68 8.18 -1.22 -0.61
N ARG A 69 8.53 -0.92 -1.87
CA ARG A 69 8.04 -1.69 -3.02
C ARG A 69 8.66 -3.08 -3.11
N HIS A 70 7.94 -4.01 -3.71
CA HIS A 70 8.54 -5.25 -4.20
C HIS A 70 9.57 -4.94 -5.30
N ALA A 71 10.58 -5.80 -5.44
CA ALA A 71 11.59 -5.64 -6.50
C ALA A 71 10.94 -5.59 -7.89
N PRO A 72 11.03 -4.47 -8.64
CA PRO A 72 10.50 -4.41 -9.99
C PRO A 72 11.33 -5.23 -10.95
N VAL A 73 10.72 -5.61 -12.07
CA VAL A 73 11.37 -6.50 -13.07
C VAL A 73 12.61 -5.88 -13.72
N TYR A 74 12.74 -4.57 -13.69
CA TYR A 74 13.86 -3.85 -14.27
C TYR A 74 15.03 -3.59 -13.31
N GLU A 75 15.04 -4.15 -12.09
CA GLU A 75 16.25 -4.10 -11.27
C GLU A 75 17.43 -4.79 -11.98
N SER A 76 18.59 -4.14 -11.96
CA SER A 76 19.82 -4.71 -12.51
C SER A 76 20.30 -5.91 -11.68
N GLU A 77 21.12 -6.77 -12.25
CA GLU A 77 21.75 -7.87 -11.51
C GLU A 77 22.69 -7.34 -10.41
N VAL A 78 23.29 -6.16 -10.62
CA VAL A 78 24.13 -5.48 -9.63
C VAL A 78 23.32 -5.07 -8.41
N LEU A 79 22.13 -4.49 -8.62
CA LEU A 79 21.24 -4.11 -7.51
C LEU A 79 20.69 -5.35 -6.79
N LYS A 80 20.30 -6.38 -7.52
CA LYS A 80 19.83 -7.66 -6.91
C LYS A 80 20.93 -8.28 -6.01
N ALA A 81 22.17 -8.31 -6.49
CA ALA A 81 23.31 -8.78 -5.69
C ALA A 81 23.56 -7.89 -4.47
N TRP A 82 23.44 -6.57 -4.62
CA TRP A 82 23.60 -5.64 -3.52
C TRP A 82 22.49 -5.84 -2.46
N ARG A 83 21.24 -6.00 -2.84
CA ARG A 83 20.12 -6.28 -1.90
C ARG A 83 20.35 -7.59 -1.15
N LEU A 84 20.81 -8.63 -1.84
CA LEU A 84 21.14 -9.90 -1.20
C LEU A 84 22.24 -9.75 -0.14
N ALA A 85 23.23 -8.91 -0.38
CA ALA A 85 24.33 -8.68 0.54
C ALA A 85 24.01 -7.69 1.68
N ASN A 86 23.13 -6.70 1.42
CA ASN A 86 22.94 -5.55 2.31
C ASN A 86 21.58 -5.51 3.04
N LEU A 87 20.66 -6.45 2.76
CA LEU A 87 19.42 -6.64 3.49
C LEU A 87 19.42 -8.00 4.22
N PRO A 88 20.34 -8.21 5.18
CA PRO A 88 20.54 -9.52 5.81
C PRO A 88 19.35 -10.01 6.61
N THR A 89 18.57 -9.10 7.22
CA THR A 89 17.40 -9.45 8.03
C THR A 89 16.27 -9.96 7.14
N GLN A 90 15.94 -9.23 6.08
CA GLN A 90 14.93 -9.65 5.12
C GLN A 90 15.29 -11.01 4.49
N ASN A 91 16.57 -11.20 4.13
CA ASN A 91 17.05 -12.47 3.59
C ASN A 91 17.03 -13.61 4.63
N ARG A 92 17.27 -13.31 5.91
CA ARG A 92 17.12 -14.30 7.00
C ARG A 92 15.68 -14.75 7.14
N LEU A 93 14.71 -13.81 7.09
CA LEU A 93 13.29 -14.15 7.17
C LEU A 93 12.86 -15.05 6.03
N ARG A 94 13.37 -14.83 4.80
CA ARG A 94 13.12 -15.72 3.64
C ARG A 94 13.68 -17.12 3.83
N ARG A 95 14.88 -17.28 4.42
CA ARG A 95 15.56 -18.59 4.52
C ARG A 95 14.78 -19.64 5.29
N ASN A 96 13.99 -19.25 6.27
CA ASN A 96 13.06 -20.14 6.99
C ASN A 96 11.66 -19.53 6.95
N GLY A 97 11.19 -19.25 5.75
CA GLY A 97 9.94 -18.55 5.52
C GLY A 97 9.24 -18.98 4.26
N PHE A 98 8.04 -18.44 4.11
CA PHE A 98 7.20 -18.56 2.93
C PHE A 98 6.92 -17.15 2.39
N GLU A 99 7.32 -16.87 1.16
CA GLU A 99 7.12 -15.58 0.50
C GLU A 99 6.03 -15.67 -0.57
N PHE A 100 5.06 -14.77 -0.52
CA PHE A 100 4.12 -14.54 -1.62
C PHE A 100 4.66 -13.41 -2.50
N THR A 101 5.13 -13.76 -3.70
CA THR A 101 5.86 -12.83 -4.58
C THR A 101 4.95 -11.91 -5.41
N ASN A 102 3.63 -12.15 -5.40
CA ASN A 102 2.61 -11.32 -6.04
C ASN A 102 1.59 -10.81 -5.01
N HIS A 103 2.09 -10.19 -3.95
CA HIS A 103 1.25 -9.60 -2.91
C HIS A 103 0.95 -8.14 -3.22
N HIS A 104 -0.34 -7.78 -3.17
CA HIS A 104 -0.87 -6.48 -3.54
C HIS A 104 -1.49 -5.77 -2.33
N ILE A 105 -1.37 -4.46 -2.30
CA ILE A 105 -2.06 -3.63 -1.31
C ILE A 105 -3.55 -3.50 -1.65
N MET A 106 -4.36 -3.08 -0.67
CA MET A 106 -5.80 -2.83 -0.84
C MET A 106 -6.11 -1.40 -1.26
N SER A 107 -5.35 -0.47 -0.76
CA SER A 107 -5.53 0.98 -0.98
C SER A 107 -4.20 1.72 -0.79
N VAL A 108 -4.18 3.00 -1.09
CA VAL A 108 -3.07 3.93 -0.94
C VAL A 108 -3.61 5.35 -0.67
N ALA A 109 -2.91 6.31 0.03
CA ALA A 109 -1.54 6.13 0.49
C ALA A 109 -1.47 5.46 1.88
N CYS A 110 -0.56 5.95 2.76
CA CYS A 110 -0.26 5.30 4.04
C CYS A 110 -1.50 5.04 4.91
N GLN A 111 -2.35 6.08 5.17
CA GLN A 111 -3.51 5.94 6.05
C GLN A 111 -4.55 4.96 5.50
N PRO A 112 -5.05 5.08 4.25
CA PRO A 112 -5.99 4.13 3.68
C PRO A 112 -5.44 2.70 3.63
N SER A 113 -4.16 2.53 3.29
CA SER A 113 -3.53 1.21 3.24
C SER A 113 -3.40 0.58 4.63
N ARG A 114 -2.91 1.35 5.61
CA ARG A 114 -2.76 0.88 7.01
C ARG A 114 -4.11 0.55 7.63
N ALA A 115 -5.11 1.43 7.48
CA ALA A 115 -6.45 1.14 7.96
C ALA A 115 -7.01 -0.14 7.31
N SER A 116 -6.78 -0.33 6.00
CA SER A 116 -7.26 -1.50 5.29
C SER A 116 -6.60 -2.79 5.78
N VAL A 117 -5.28 -2.83 5.96
CA VAL A 117 -4.61 -4.04 6.45
C VAL A 117 -4.93 -4.33 7.92
N TYR A 118 -5.12 -3.28 8.75
CA TYR A 118 -5.41 -3.48 10.18
C TYR A 118 -6.86 -3.90 10.44
N THR A 119 -7.80 -3.56 9.56
CA THR A 119 -9.21 -3.93 9.69
C THR A 119 -9.62 -5.11 8.81
N GLY A 120 -8.80 -5.46 7.79
CA GLY A 120 -9.18 -6.43 6.76
C GLY A 120 -10.33 -5.95 5.87
N GLN A 121 -10.60 -4.63 5.83
CA GLN A 121 -11.69 -4.00 5.10
C GLN A 121 -11.18 -2.86 4.21
N TYR A 122 -11.98 -2.46 3.23
CA TYR A 122 -11.66 -1.35 2.33
C TYR A 122 -12.10 0.01 2.89
N PRO A 123 -11.55 1.12 2.40
CA PRO A 123 -11.94 2.48 2.79
C PRO A 123 -13.45 2.73 2.76
N SER A 124 -14.17 2.06 1.85
CA SER A 124 -15.65 2.15 1.76
C SER A 124 -16.38 1.73 3.04
N LEU A 125 -15.77 0.95 3.91
CA LEU A 125 -16.37 0.55 5.18
C LEU A 125 -15.73 1.28 6.36
N HIS A 126 -14.40 1.37 6.43
CA HIS A 126 -13.73 1.96 7.58
C HIS A 126 -13.58 3.49 7.51
N GLY A 127 -13.87 4.11 6.35
CA GLY A 127 -13.92 5.57 6.19
C GLY A 127 -12.57 6.29 6.05
N VAL A 128 -11.46 5.64 6.36
CA VAL A 128 -10.11 6.26 6.26
C VAL A 128 -9.66 6.23 4.81
N ALA A 129 -9.92 7.30 4.10
CA ALA A 129 -9.75 7.38 2.65
C ALA A 129 -8.69 8.41 2.22
N GLN A 130 -8.28 9.28 3.13
CA GLN A 130 -7.37 10.39 2.87
C GLN A 130 -6.16 10.32 3.80
N THR A 131 -5.01 10.77 3.32
CA THR A 131 -3.75 10.74 4.08
C THR A 131 -3.37 12.14 4.57
N SER A 132 -3.09 12.26 5.87
CA SER A 132 -2.44 13.44 6.44
C SER A 132 -0.95 13.46 6.09
N GLY A 133 -0.40 14.65 5.95
CA GLY A 133 1.01 14.82 5.61
C GLY A 133 1.38 16.28 5.33
N ALA A 134 2.30 16.49 4.42
CA ALA A 134 2.80 17.83 4.10
C ALA A 134 1.73 18.79 3.56
N ALA A 135 0.72 18.28 2.85
CA ALA A 135 -0.33 19.11 2.25
C ALA A 135 -1.62 19.15 3.08
N LYS A 136 -1.87 18.17 3.94
CA LYS A 136 -3.08 18.08 4.77
C LYS A 136 -2.69 17.86 6.23
N SER A 137 -3.07 18.79 7.10
CA SER A 137 -2.85 18.66 8.54
C SER A 137 -3.72 17.54 9.13
N ALA A 138 -3.25 16.88 10.17
CA ALA A 138 -3.99 15.86 10.92
C ALA A 138 -5.30 16.36 11.56
N ILE A 139 -5.50 17.68 11.61
CA ILE A 139 -6.69 18.34 12.17
C ILE A 139 -7.64 18.89 11.09
N GLU A 140 -7.41 18.60 9.80
CA GLU A 140 -8.30 19.04 8.72
C GLU A 140 -9.64 18.29 8.79
N GLU A 141 -10.74 19.00 8.57
CA GLU A 141 -12.10 18.43 8.68
C GLU A 141 -12.38 17.34 7.63
N ASP A 142 -11.72 17.43 6.46
CA ASP A 142 -11.85 16.45 5.37
C ASP A 142 -11.11 15.14 5.66
N LEU A 143 -10.27 15.12 6.70
CA LEU A 143 -9.49 13.96 7.07
C LEU A 143 -10.27 13.10 8.07
N LEU A 144 -10.87 12.03 7.58
CA LEU A 144 -11.59 11.08 8.42
C LEU A 144 -10.61 10.07 9.04
N TRP A 145 -10.66 9.97 10.34
CA TRP A 145 -9.93 8.99 11.13
C TRP A 145 -10.82 7.78 11.41
N LEU A 146 -10.19 6.62 11.63
CA LEU A 146 -10.92 5.42 12.07
C LEU A 146 -11.62 5.71 13.41
N ASP A 147 -12.92 5.53 13.45
CA ASP A 147 -13.67 5.53 14.71
C ASP A 147 -13.45 4.20 15.42
N PRO A 148 -13.03 4.21 16.70
CA PRO A 148 -12.70 2.99 17.44
C PRO A 148 -13.88 2.07 17.71
N THR A 149 -15.13 2.55 17.53
CA THR A 149 -16.35 1.79 17.79
C THR A 149 -17.03 1.29 16.52
N THR A 150 -16.47 1.57 15.35
CA THR A 150 -17.05 1.14 14.06
C THR A 150 -16.50 -0.19 13.60
N VAL A 151 -15.39 -0.18 12.87
CA VAL A 151 -14.79 -1.40 12.28
C VAL A 151 -13.67 -1.93 13.21
N PRO A 152 -13.77 -3.17 13.69
CA PRO A 152 -12.74 -3.71 14.57
C PRO A 152 -11.40 -3.88 13.85
N THR A 153 -10.31 -3.50 14.51
CA THR A 153 -8.95 -3.72 14.04
C THR A 153 -8.47 -5.13 14.35
N MET A 154 -7.35 -5.55 13.76
CA MET A 154 -6.70 -6.82 14.15
C MET A 154 -6.39 -6.90 15.65
N GLY A 155 -6.10 -5.77 16.30
CA GLY A 155 -5.95 -5.72 17.76
C GLY A 155 -7.22 -6.13 18.49
N SER A 156 -8.37 -5.60 18.07
CA SER A 156 -9.68 -5.96 18.61
C SER A 156 -10.00 -7.44 18.40
N TRP A 157 -9.75 -7.98 17.20
CA TRP A 157 -9.95 -9.40 16.89
C TRP A 157 -9.09 -10.32 17.76
N PHE A 158 -7.80 -9.98 17.93
CA PHE A 158 -6.90 -10.80 18.73
C PHE A 158 -7.14 -10.67 20.22
N ARG A 159 -7.54 -9.50 20.74
CA ARG A 159 -7.99 -9.35 22.13
C ARG A 159 -9.23 -10.18 22.45
N ALA A 160 -10.22 -10.17 21.57
CA ALA A 160 -11.40 -11.03 21.72
C ALA A 160 -11.02 -12.53 21.75
N ALA A 161 -9.91 -12.91 21.11
CA ALA A 161 -9.37 -14.26 21.14
C ALA A 161 -8.46 -14.58 22.34
N GLY A 162 -8.27 -13.61 23.28
CA GLY A 162 -7.44 -13.78 24.49
C GLY A 162 -5.95 -13.56 24.27
N TYR A 163 -5.55 -12.82 23.26
CA TYR A 163 -4.17 -12.37 23.05
C TYR A 163 -3.89 -11.07 23.79
N ASP A 164 -2.65 -10.91 24.26
CA ASP A 164 -2.11 -9.62 24.62
C ASP A 164 -1.59 -8.94 23.34
N THR A 165 -1.90 -7.64 23.15
CA THR A 165 -1.65 -6.97 21.87
C THR A 165 -0.89 -5.66 22.06
N TYR A 166 0.21 -5.47 21.32
CA TYR A 166 1.14 -4.36 21.51
C TYR A 166 1.49 -3.67 20.20
N TRP A 167 1.68 -2.35 20.27
CA TRP A 167 2.08 -1.52 19.14
C TRP A 167 3.36 -0.74 19.44
N LYS A 168 4.31 -0.76 18.49
CA LYS A 168 5.54 0.05 18.53
C LYS A 168 5.76 0.67 17.15
N GLY A 169 5.86 2.00 17.11
CA GLY A 169 6.12 2.74 15.89
C GLY A 169 4.88 3.34 15.23
N LYS A 170 4.98 3.62 13.92
CA LYS A 170 3.98 4.36 13.14
C LYS A 170 2.63 3.62 13.10
N TRP A 171 1.56 4.30 13.54
CA TRP A 171 0.18 3.82 13.53
C TRP A 171 -0.63 4.40 12.36
N HIS A 172 -0.85 5.67 12.37
CA HIS A 172 -1.33 6.52 11.27
C HIS A 172 -2.75 6.21 10.75
N ILE A 173 -3.65 5.71 11.57
CA ILE A 173 -5.07 5.50 11.18
C ILE A 173 -6.07 6.18 12.12
N SER A 174 -5.57 6.78 13.20
CA SER A 174 -6.32 7.65 14.10
C SER A 174 -5.44 8.80 14.54
N ASN A 175 -6.03 9.88 15.01
CA ASN A 175 -5.26 10.97 15.64
C ASN A 175 -4.79 10.54 17.02
N ALA A 176 -3.65 9.81 17.07
CA ALA A 176 -3.09 9.24 18.29
C ALA A 176 -2.14 10.19 19.02
N ASP A 177 -1.76 11.31 18.43
CA ASP A 177 -0.84 12.27 19.04
C ASP A 177 -1.45 12.94 20.29
N LEU A 178 -0.58 13.21 21.24
CA LEU A 178 -0.83 14.17 22.30
C LEU A 178 -0.30 15.53 21.85
N TYR A 179 -0.95 16.59 22.29
CA TYR A 179 -0.58 17.96 21.93
C TYR A 179 -0.08 18.72 23.14
N GLN A 180 0.87 19.62 22.91
CA GLN A 180 1.31 20.58 23.92
C GLN A 180 0.14 21.48 24.34
N PRO A 181 -0.07 21.71 25.64
CA PRO A 181 -1.23 22.43 26.13
C PRO A 181 -1.45 23.79 25.43
N GLY A 182 -2.66 24.00 24.92
CA GLY A 182 -3.04 25.25 24.24
C GLY A 182 -2.48 25.39 22.81
N THR A 183 -1.93 24.33 22.24
CA THR A 183 -1.37 24.34 20.86
C THR A 183 -1.85 23.17 20.04
N TYR A 184 -1.53 23.18 18.74
CA TYR A 184 -1.64 22.03 17.82
C TYR A 184 -0.28 21.37 17.55
N ASN A 185 0.74 21.69 18.37
CA ASN A 185 2.05 21.06 18.24
C ASN A 185 2.05 19.72 18.97
N PRO A 186 2.38 18.60 18.30
CA PRO A 186 2.48 17.33 18.96
C PRO A 186 3.47 17.36 20.13
N LEU A 187 3.15 16.67 21.21
CA LEU A 187 4.03 16.51 22.36
C LEU A 187 5.19 15.59 21.97
N PRO A 188 6.45 16.03 21.98
CA PRO A 188 7.58 15.15 21.69
C PRO A 188 7.75 14.10 22.80
N SER A 189 8.26 12.93 22.45
CA SER A 189 8.72 11.89 23.39
C SER A 189 10.26 11.78 23.42
N TYR A 190 10.93 12.86 23.04
CA TYR A 190 12.39 12.95 22.92
C TYR A 190 12.87 14.36 23.27
N THR A 191 14.14 14.46 23.66
CA THR A 191 14.81 15.74 23.93
C THR A 191 15.15 16.47 22.62
N ASP A 192 15.57 17.72 22.73
CA ASP A 192 16.01 18.53 21.57
C ASP A 192 17.22 17.89 20.84
N GLU A 193 18.01 17.03 21.54
CA GLU A 193 19.09 16.26 20.94
C GLU A 193 18.63 14.91 20.35
N GLY A 194 17.32 14.63 20.32
CA GLY A 194 16.74 13.40 19.77
C GLY A 194 16.91 12.15 20.63
N LYS A 195 17.31 12.31 21.89
CA LYS A 195 17.35 11.20 22.83
C LYS A 195 15.95 10.89 23.35
N ARG A 196 15.69 9.62 23.66
CA ARG A 196 14.46 9.22 24.34
C ARG A 196 14.30 9.97 25.65
N ASP A 197 13.11 10.51 25.88
CA ASP A 197 12.69 11.07 27.16
C ASP A 197 11.67 10.12 27.80
N TYR A 198 12.11 9.31 28.74
CA TYR A 198 11.26 8.31 29.37
C TYR A 198 10.09 8.91 30.18
N GLN A 199 10.17 10.16 30.61
CA GLN A 199 9.06 10.83 31.29
C GLN A 199 7.97 11.18 30.29
N LEU A 200 8.34 11.74 29.13
CA LEU A 200 7.41 12.05 28.05
C LEU A 200 6.86 10.77 27.38
N GLU A 201 7.69 9.74 27.21
CA GLU A 201 7.22 8.42 26.75
C GLU A 201 6.16 7.84 27.70
N ASN A 202 6.36 7.99 29.01
CA ASN A 202 5.42 7.50 30.02
C ASN A 202 4.06 8.19 29.93
N ILE A 203 4.01 9.50 29.61
CA ILE A 203 2.75 10.21 29.37
C ILE A 203 1.96 9.57 28.21
N TYR A 204 2.64 9.19 27.12
CA TYR A 204 2.01 8.46 26.02
C TYR A 204 1.52 7.08 26.44
N LEU A 205 2.33 6.34 27.22
CA LEU A 205 1.97 4.99 27.69
C LEU A 205 0.75 5.04 28.63
N GLU A 206 0.70 5.99 29.56
CA GLU A 206 -0.41 6.17 30.50
C GLU A 206 -1.67 6.69 29.83
N SER A 207 -1.57 7.39 28.68
CA SER A 207 -2.71 7.89 27.93
C SER A 207 -3.47 6.81 27.16
N GLU A 208 -2.88 5.62 27.00
CA GLU A 208 -3.45 4.44 26.36
C GLU A 208 -4.15 4.74 25.00
N ARG A 209 -3.52 5.60 24.18
CA ARG A 209 -4.13 6.15 22.94
C ARG A 209 -4.69 5.10 21.99
N LEU A 210 -4.15 3.89 21.98
CA LEU A 210 -4.60 2.80 21.11
C LEU A 210 -5.42 1.71 21.83
N ALA A 211 -5.76 1.87 23.11
CA ALA A 211 -6.50 0.86 23.84
C ALA A 211 -7.86 0.52 23.21
N GLN A 212 -8.56 1.54 22.71
CA GLN A 212 -9.86 1.38 22.02
C GLN A 212 -9.73 0.70 20.65
N TYR A 213 -8.54 0.72 20.06
CA TYR A 213 -8.20 -0.01 18.82
C TYR A 213 -7.61 -1.38 19.11
N GLY A 214 -7.65 -1.83 20.36
CA GLY A 214 -7.17 -3.14 20.77
C GLY A 214 -5.64 -3.25 20.88
N PHE A 215 -4.90 -2.17 21.13
CA PHE A 215 -3.44 -2.22 21.31
C PHE A 215 -2.98 -1.42 22.52
N GLU A 216 -1.83 -1.81 23.07
CA GLU A 216 -1.11 -1.12 24.13
C GLU A 216 0.29 -0.72 23.68
N GLY A 217 0.90 0.20 24.43
CA GLY A 217 2.33 0.50 24.34
C GLY A 217 2.73 1.41 23.17
N PHE A 218 1.78 2.16 22.60
CA PHE A 218 2.06 3.21 21.62
C PHE A 218 2.76 4.40 22.30
N VAL A 219 3.76 4.94 21.59
CA VAL A 219 4.46 6.17 21.96
C VAL A 219 4.60 7.05 20.71
N GLY A 220 3.98 8.23 20.75
CA GLY A 220 4.07 9.25 19.72
C GLY A 220 5.28 10.19 19.92
N PRO A 221 5.31 11.32 19.21
CA PRO A 221 4.35 11.68 18.17
C PRO A 221 4.52 10.86 16.91
N GLU A 222 3.42 10.78 16.12
CA GLU A 222 3.40 10.07 14.84
C GLU A 222 4.40 10.68 13.85
N PRO A 223 5.18 9.86 13.14
CA PRO A 223 6.05 10.33 12.08
C PRO A 223 5.27 10.50 10.77
N HIS A 224 4.63 11.65 10.60
CA HIS A 224 3.79 11.94 9.41
C HIS A 224 4.57 12.27 8.14
N GLY A 225 5.92 12.22 8.18
CA GLY A 225 6.76 12.54 7.01
C GLY A 225 6.88 14.02 6.66
N SER A 226 6.16 14.90 7.36
CA SER A 226 6.25 16.37 7.16
C SER A 226 7.28 17.03 8.07
N ASN A 227 7.77 16.34 9.08
CA ASN A 227 8.76 16.85 10.03
C ASN A 227 10.04 16.02 9.99
N PRO A 228 11.13 16.52 9.39
CA PRO A 228 12.41 15.82 9.35
C PRO A 228 12.98 15.45 10.71
N LEU A 229 12.63 16.20 11.76
CA LEU A 229 13.08 15.91 13.12
C LEU A 229 12.36 14.72 13.77
N ASN A 230 11.25 14.28 13.17
CA ASN A 230 10.47 13.12 13.63
C ASN A 230 10.31 12.08 12.52
N SER A 231 11.35 11.88 11.72
CA SER A 231 11.37 10.91 10.61
C SER A 231 12.09 9.61 10.98
N GLY A 232 12.11 8.64 10.10
CA GLY A 232 12.74 7.33 10.33
C GLY A 232 14.24 7.40 10.57
N SER A 233 14.97 8.21 9.78
CA SER A 233 16.43 8.23 9.76
C SER A 233 17.07 9.58 10.05
N SER A 234 16.32 10.66 10.08
CA SER A 234 16.87 12.02 10.10
C SER A 234 16.51 12.83 11.36
N GLY A 235 16.14 12.18 12.43
CA GLY A 235 15.81 12.86 13.68
C GLY A 235 16.98 13.62 14.33
N PRO A 236 16.72 14.42 15.39
CA PRO A 236 17.73 15.18 16.09
C PRO A 236 18.92 14.31 16.54
N GLY A 237 20.13 14.87 16.47
CA GLY A 237 21.36 14.13 16.81
C GLY A 237 21.69 12.99 15.85
N GLY A 238 21.07 12.92 14.66
CA GLY A 238 21.26 11.85 13.68
C GLY A 238 20.60 10.53 14.07
N ARG A 239 19.71 10.54 15.06
CA ARG A 239 18.99 9.37 15.54
C ARG A 239 17.54 9.44 15.09
N GLY A 240 17.20 8.66 14.08
CA GLY A 240 15.85 8.57 13.58
C GLY A 240 14.92 7.74 14.47
N ARG A 241 13.62 7.86 14.20
CA ARG A 241 12.59 7.13 14.96
C ARG A 241 12.67 5.62 14.79
N ASP A 242 13.19 5.12 13.66
CA ASP A 242 13.31 3.67 13.42
C ASP A 242 14.25 2.99 14.43
N GLU A 243 15.35 3.65 14.82
CA GLU A 243 16.20 3.13 15.91
C GLU A 243 15.44 3.05 17.23
N VAL A 244 14.68 4.10 17.57
CA VAL A 244 13.90 4.17 18.82
C VAL A 244 12.80 3.10 18.84
N TYR A 245 12.10 2.91 17.73
CA TYR A 245 11.06 1.88 17.62
C TYR A 245 11.64 0.46 17.75
N ALA A 246 12.83 0.22 17.20
CA ALA A 246 13.52 -1.05 17.41
C ALA A 246 13.86 -1.27 18.88
N GLN A 247 14.36 -0.25 19.59
CA GLN A 247 14.65 -0.34 21.04
C GLN A 247 13.37 -0.64 21.83
N MET A 248 12.27 0.08 21.56
CA MET A 248 10.97 -0.18 22.20
C MET A 248 10.45 -1.60 21.90
N GLY A 249 10.66 -2.10 20.69
CA GLY A 249 10.33 -3.48 20.31
C GLY A 249 11.13 -4.51 21.11
N VAL A 250 12.43 -4.29 21.27
CA VAL A 250 13.30 -5.16 22.08
C VAL A 250 12.86 -5.16 23.55
N GLU A 251 12.60 -4.00 24.14
CA GLU A 251 12.12 -3.87 25.51
C GLU A 251 10.78 -4.61 25.71
N GLN A 252 9.87 -4.51 24.74
CA GLN A 252 8.60 -5.22 24.80
C GLN A 252 8.81 -6.74 24.71
N LEU A 253 9.65 -7.23 23.81
CA LEU A 253 9.96 -8.67 23.68
C LEU A 253 10.60 -9.21 24.97
N GLN A 254 11.42 -8.42 25.67
CA GLN A 254 11.98 -8.81 26.96
C GLN A 254 10.90 -9.00 28.03
N LYS A 255 9.87 -8.12 28.06
CA LYS A 255 8.71 -8.27 28.95
C LYS A 255 7.88 -9.52 28.62
N LEU A 256 7.81 -9.88 27.33
CA LEU A 256 7.03 -11.02 26.83
C LEU A 256 7.69 -12.39 26.99
N ARG A 257 8.93 -12.48 27.49
CA ARG A 257 9.65 -13.76 27.68
C ARG A 257 8.86 -14.79 28.48
N ASN A 258 8.13 -14.33 29.49
CA ASN A 258 7.35 -15.18 30.38
C ASN A 258 5.84 -14.92 30.26
N ALA A 259 5.38 -14.42 29.10
CA ALA A 259 3.97 -14.18 28.84
C ALA A 259 3.16 -15.46 29.00
N LYS A 260 2.04 -15.38 29.72
CA LYS A 260 1.11 -16.52 29.92
C LYS A 260 0.17 -16.68 28.73
N ASN A 261 -0.28 -15.55 28.19
CA ASN A 261 -1.15 -15.51 27.01
C ASN A 261 -0.30 -15.48 25.73
N PRO A 262 -0.82 -15.97 24.62
CA PRO A 262 -0.24 -15.67 23.32
C PRO A 262 -0.31 -14.16 23.06
N TRP A 263 0.60 -13.63 22.25
CA TRP A 263 0.66 -12.20 22.00
C TRP A 263 0.78 -11.86 20.52
N LEU A 264 0.28 -10.68 20.17
CA LEU A 264 0.47 -10.01 18.90
C LEU A 264 1.24 -8.71 19.16
N MET A 265 2.40 -8.56 18.53
CA MET A 265 3.15 -7.30 18.54
C MET A 265 3.34 -6.80 17.11
N VAL A 266 3.05 -5.52 16.90
CA VAL A 266 3.38 -4.82 15.66
C VAL A 266 4.58 -3.92 15.91
N ALA A 267 5.64 -4.08 15.12
CA ALA A 267 6.80 -3.21 15.03
C ALA A 267 6.73 -2.51 13.66
N SER A 268 6.26 -1.26 13.66
CA SER A 268 5.97 -0.50 12.45
C SER A 268 7.02 0.60 12.26
N PHE A 269 7.86 0.42 11.25
CA PHE A 269 8.95 1.31 10.91
C PHE A 269 8.53 2.36 9.89
N VAL A 270 9.30 3.44 9.81
CA VAL A 270 9.03 4.56 8.89
C VAL A 270 9.71 4.33 7.54
N ASN A 271 10.97 3.91 7.53
CA ASN A 271 11.71 3.81 6.29
C ASN A 271 11.28 2.61 5.40
N PRO A 272 11.41 2.81 4.07
CA PRO A 272 12.11 3.87 3.33
C PRO A 272 11.32 5.17 3.08
N HIS A 273 10.23 5.46 3.79
CA HIS A 273 9.38 6.63 3.60
C HIS A 273 10.11 8.00 3.65
N ASP A 274 11.28 8.09 4.29
CA ASP A 274 12.06 9.34 4.31
C ASP A 274 12.53 9.78 2.91
N ILE A 275 12.33 8.96 1.89
CA ILE A 275 12.50 9.37 0.49
C ILE A 275 11.63 10.59 0.14
N THR A 276 10.46 10.73 0.78
CA THR A 276 9.55 11.88 0.61
C THR A 276 10.18 13.21 1.03
N LEU A 277 11.18 13.17 1.91
CA LEU A 277 11.91 14.33 2.39
C LEU A 277 13.04 14.75 1.45
N TRP A 278 13.40 13.95 0.45
CA TRP A 278 14.44 14.25 -0.52
C TRP A 278 13.94 15.23 -1.58
N GLY A 279 14.24 16.50 -1.42
CA GLY A 279 13.85 17.55 -2.35
C GLY A 279 14.60 18.84 -2.10
N ASP A 280 14.40 19.82 -2.98
CA ASP A 280 15.19 21.07 -2.98
C ASP A 280 15.04 21.85 -1.70
N LEU A 281 13.84 21.88 -1.11
CA LEU A 281 13.61 22.54 0.17
C LEU A 281 14.40 21.90 1.29
N THR A 282 14.21 20.60 1.44
CA THR A 282 14.77 19.85 2.55
C THR A 282 16.29 19.80 2.47
N LEU A 283 16.85 19.72 1.26
CA LEU A 283 18.30 19.58 1.05
C LEU A 283 19.02 20.93 0.91
N ALA A 284 18.34 22.00 0.48
CA ALA A 284 18.91 23.35 0.44
C ALA A 284 18.75 24.09 1.76
N SER A 285 17.88 23.59 2.63
CA SER A 285 17.61 24.28 3.86
C SER A 285 18.65 23.92 4.93
N ASP A 286 19.67 24.65 4.92
CA ASP A 286 20.13 25.35 6.13
C ASP A 286 19.00 26.22 6.75
N LEU A 287 17.79 26.09 6.20
CA LEU A 287 16.56 26.74 6.60
C LEU A 287 16.25 26.30 8.02
N SER A 288 16.49 27.18 8.91
CA SER A 288 16.10 27.07 10.31
C SER A 288 17.01 26.25 11.25
N GLY A 289 18.26 25.98 10.91
CA GLY A 289 19.14 25.21 11.79
C GLY A 289 18.64 23.78 12.03
N SER A 290 17.73 23.28 11.18
CA SER A 290 17.26 21.90 11.30
C SER A 290 18.33 20.95 10.77
N GLN A 291 18.96 20.25 11.67
CA GLN A 291 19.95 19.24 11.33
C GLN A 291 19.38 18.08 10.50
N GLY A 292 18.04 17.98 10.37
CA GLY A 292 17.35 16.91 9.66
C GLY A 292 17.77 16.77 8.19
N ALA A 293 17.83 17.89 7.43
CA ALA A 293 18.27 17.86 6.04
C ALA A 293 19.73 17.44 5.89
N PHE A 294 20.60 17.87 6.80
CA PHE A 294 21.98 17.46 6.87
C PHE A 294 22.09 15.95 7.08
N TYR A 295 21.31 15.37 7.98
CA TYR A 295 21.34 13.92 8.24
C TYR A 295 20.82 13.11 7.05
N LEU A 296 19.82 13.59 6.31
CA LEU A 296 19.37 12.93 5.07
C LEU A 296 20.51 12.86 4.05
N ALA A 297 21.22 13.97 3.81
CA ALA A 297 22.36 13.98 2.89
C ALA A 297 23.50 13.07 3.38
N GLN A 298 23.75 13.02 4.69
CA GLN A 298 24.79 12.16 5.27
C GLN A 298 24.50 10.66 5.08
N GLN A 299 23.25 10.24 4.90
CA GLN A 299 22.92 8.83 4.63
C GLN A 299 23.62 8.30 3.35
N LEU A 300 23.95 9.17 2.39
CA LEU A 300 24.67 8.78 1.20
C LEU A 300 26.20 8.83 1.35
N VAL A 301 26.72 9.47 2.38
CA VAL A 301 28.18 9.52 2.65
C VAL A 301 28.65 8.13 3.06
N GLY A 302 29.54 7.55 2.24
CA GLY A 302 30.02 6.18 2.44
C GLY A 302 29.03 5.08 2.07
N SER A 303 27.89 5.42 1.48
CA SER A 303 26.93 4.44 0.99
C SER A 303 27.56 3.55 -0.08
N ASN A 304 27.36 2.23 0.05
CA ASN A 304 27.79 1.23 -0.93
C ASN A 304 26.68 0.83 -1.90
N VAL A 305 25.55 1.59 -1.95
CA VAL A 305 24.52 1.38 -2.97
C VAL A 305 25.13 1.64 -4.35
N PRO A 306 25.00 0.70 -5.32
CA PRO A 306 25.61 0.86 -6.64
C PRO A 306 24.97 2.03 -7.42
N THR A 307 25.61 2.42 -8.50
CA THR A 307 25.07 3.38 -9.47
C THR A 307 24.32 2.69 -10.62
N ASP A 308 24.63 1.44 -10.90
CA ASP A 308 23.92 0.60 -11.88
C ASP A 308 22.73 -0.08 -11.18
N LEU A 309 21.62 0.68 -11.03
CA LEU A 309 20.44 0.23 -10.30
C LEU A 309 19.44 -0.49 -11.20
N PHE A 310 19.25 -0.01 -12.41
CA PHE A 310 18.15 -0.42 -13.26
C PHE A 310 18.59 -0.72 -14.70
N THR A 311 17.88 -1.64 -15.34
CA THR A 311 18.05 -1.93 -16.77
C THR A 311 17.48 -0.82 -17.65
N SER A 312 17.69 -0.92 -18.96
CA SER A 312 17.12 0.02 -19.94
C SER A 312 15.58 0.09 -19.92
N ALA A 313 14.92 -0.95 -19.41
CA ALA A 313 13.46 -0.94 -19.26
C ALA A 313 12.97 0.15 -18.29
N TYR A 314 13.74 0.45 -17.23
CA TYR A 314 13.44 1.60 -16.37
C TYR A 314 13.54 2.93 -17.12
N GLN A 315 14.56 3.11 -17.96
CA GLN A 315 14.73 4.35 -18.73
C GLN A 315 13.57 4.54 -19.74
N GLN A 316 13.08 3.45 -20.33
CA GLN A 316 11.90 3.49 -21.19
C GLN A 316 10.67 3.92 -20.41
N SER A 317 10.42 3.35 -19.24
CA SER A 317 9.31 3.71 -18.36
C SER A 317 9.44 5.15 -17.84
N ALA A 318 10.61 5.57 -17.36
CA ALA A 318 10.83 6.92 -16.84
C ALA A 318 10.63 8.03 -17.90
N ASN A 319 10.85 7.71 -19.18
CA ASN A 319 10.64 8.62 -20.31
C ASN A 319 9.33 8.37 -21.06
N GLU A 320 8.41 7.59 -20.48
CA GLU A 320 7.12 7.27 -21.11
C GLU A 320 6.31 8.54 -21.41
N ASP A 321 5.68 8.56 -22.60
CA ASP A 321 4.72 9.61 -22.95
C ASP A 321 3.37 9.31 -22.32
N LEU A 322 2.97 10.12 -21.35
CA LEU A 322 1.70 9.97 -20.63
C LEU A 322 0.48 10.50 -21.39
N SER A 323 0.63 10.97 -22.63
CA SER A 323 -0.50 11.50 -23.43
C SER A 323 -1.55 10.44 -23.77
N LEU A 324 -1.17 9.16 -23.77
CA LEU A 324 -2.04 8.01 -24.02
C LEU A 324 -2.48 7.28 -22.72
N LYS A 325 -2.10 7.82 -21.59
CA LYS A 325 -2.47 7.32 -20.26
C LYS A 325 -3.62 8.15 -19.68
N PRO A 326 -4.26 7.71 -18.60
CA PRO A 326 -5.23 8.55 -17.88
C PRO A 326 -4.67 9.92 -17.53
N THR A 327 -5.47 10.97 -17.73
CA THR A 327 -5.03 12.37 -17.62
C THR A 327 -4.51 12.71 -16.22
N ALA A 328 -5.02 12.03 -15.20
CA ALA A 328 -4.56 12.18 -13.82
C ALA A 328 -3.06 11.94 -13.65
N GLN A 329 -2.47 10.98 -14.39
CA GLN A 329 -1.04 10.66 -14.28
C GLN A 329 -0.16 11.82 -14.73
N GLY A 330 -0.38 12.37 -15.92
CA GLY A 330 0.35 13.53 -16.43
C GLY A 330 0.12 14.79 -15.58
N SER A 331 -1.12 14.98 -15.11
CA SER A 331 -1.46 16.06 -14.20
C SER A 331 -0.69 15.93 -12.87
N PHE A 332 -0.62 14.75 -12.29
CA PHE A 332 0.11 14.50 -11.05
C PHE A 332 1.61 14.79 -11.19
N VAL A 333 2.25 14.32 -12.27
CA VAL A 333 3.67 14.63 -12.54
C VAL A 333 3.94 16.12 -12.56
N ASN A 334 2.99 16.91 -13.08
CA ASN A 334 3.12 18.37 -13.13
C ASN A 334 2.87 19.04 -11.77
N GLN A 335 1.90 18.56 -10.99
CA GLN A 335 1.46 19.20 -9.75
C GLN A 335 2.31 18.80 -8.54
N TYR A 336 2.88 17.60 -8.52
CA TYR A 336 3.61 17.08 -7.37
C TYR A 336 4.77 17.99 -6.93
N PRO A 337 5.67 18.47 -7.82
CA PRO A 337 6.75 19.37 -7.42
C PRO A 337 6.26 20.74 -6.92
N GLN A 338 5.07 21.17 -7.34
CA GLN A 338 4.49 22.45 -6.93
C GLN A 338 3.78 22.34 -5.58
N GLY A 339 3.04 21.27 -5.36
CA GLY A 339 2.27 21.04 -4.13
C GLY A 339 3.12 20.63 -2.93
N PHE A 340 4.19 19.88 -3.15
CA PHE A 340 5.10 19.44 -2.09
C PHE A 340 6.41 20.22 -2.13
N GLN A 341 7.33 19.85 -3.01
CA GLN A 341 8.61 20.53 -3.23
C GLN A 341 9.22 20.08 -4.56
N PRO A 342 10.05 20.91 -5.22
CA PRO A 342 10.84 20.45 -6.35
C PRO A 342 11.74 19.28 -5.95
N LEU A 343 11.71 18.23 -6.77
CA LEU A 343 12.49 17.01 -6.51
C LEU A 343 13.88 17.12 -7.14
N ARG A 344 14.89 16.73 -6.39
CA ARG A 344 16.20 16.39 -6.95
C ARG A 344 16.16 14.97 -7.47
N ASN A 345 15.49 14.78 -8.61
CA ASN A 345 15.47 13.50 -9.30
C ASN A 345 16.86 13.17 -9.84
N GLY A 346 17.24 11.90 -9.78
CA GLY A 346 18.50 11.41 -10.29
C GLY A 346 18.98 10.19 -9.54
N ILE A 347 20.23 9.82 -9.83
CA ILE A 347 20.84 8.63 -9.25
C ILE A 347 20.96 8.70 -7.73
N GLU A 348 21.16 9.90 -7.15
CA GLU A 348 21.22 10.08 -5.70
C GLU A 348 19.87 9.79 -5.04
N TYR A 349 18.75 10.20 -5.64
CA TYR A 349 17.40 9.90 -5.17
C TYR A 349 17.16 8.40 -5.12
N HIS A 350 17.50 7.69 -6.21
CA HIS A 350 17.34 6.24 -6.28
C HIS A 350 18.27 5.52 -5.29
N ARG A 351 19.52 5.94 -5.17
CA ARG A 351 20.47 5.37 -4.20
C ARG A 351 20.02 5.62 -2.76
N PHE A 352 19.47 6.79 -2.48
CA PHE A 352 18.94 7.13 -1.17
C PHE A 352 17.80 6.19 -0.76
N TYR A 353 16.86 5.90 -1.65
CA TYR A 353 15.78 4.96 -1.39
C TYR A 353 16.28 3.57 -0.96
N TYR A 354 17.31 3.03 -1.65
CA TYR A 354 17.90 1.75 -1.26
C TYR A 354 18.76 1.84 0.00
N GLN A 355 19.41 2.97 0.24
CA GLN A 355 20.14 3.20 1.49
C GLN A 355 19.19 3.20 2.69
N LEU A 356 18.03 3.83 2.58
CA LEU A 356 17.00 3.82 3.64
C LEU A 356 16.49 2.40 3.93
N GLN A 357 16.33 1.57 2.91
CA GLN A 357 16.00 0.14 3.10
C GLN A 357 17.09 -0.60 3.89
N LYS A 358 18.36 -0.32 3.61
CA LYS A 358 19.48 -0.91 4.34
C LYS A 358 19.51 -0.48 5.81
N GLU A 359 19.25 0.79 6.07
CA GLU A 359 19.22 1.30 7.45
C GLU A 359 18.08 0.68 8.26
N VAL A 360 16.88 0.62 7.71
CA VAL A 360 15.75 0.02 8.43
C VAL A 360 15.91 -1.51 8.59
N ASP A 361 16.50 -2.22 7.61
CA ASP A 361 16.79 -3.65 7.73
C ASP A 361 17.67 -3.98 8.95
N LYS A 362 18.62 -3.08 9.28
CA LYS A 362 19.46 -3.17 10.47
C LYS A 362 18.61 -3.05 11.76
N HIS A 363 17.70 -2.09 11.82
CA HIS A 363 16.84 -1.87 12.98
C HIS A 363 15.84 -3.03 13.16
N ILE A 364 15.28 -3.53 12.08
CA ILE A 364 14.47 -4.77 12.08
C ILE A 364 15.30 -5.95 12.59
N GLY A 365 16.57 -6.05 12.17
CA GLY A 365 17.50 -7.06 12.64
C GLY A 365 17.64 -7.09 14.15
N THR A 366 17.73 -5.92 14.78
CA THR A 366 17.79 -5.78 16.24
C THR A 366 16.57 -6.41 16.93
N VAL A 367 15.36 -6.20 16.40
CA VAL A 367 14.12 -6.77 16.94
C VAL A 367 14.07 -8.29 16.71
N VAL A 368 14.40 -8.75 15.50
CA VAL A 368 14.40 -10.18 15.15
C VAL A 368 15.46 -10.95 15.95
N ASP A 369 16.61 -10.34 16.23
CA ASP A 369 17.66 -10.94 17.06
C ASP A 369 17.23 -11.05 18.53
N ALA A 370 16.56 -10.03 19.06
CA ALA A 370 16.01 -10.08 20.41
C ALA A 370 14.98 -11.21 20.57
N LEU A 371 14.12 -11.41 19.58
CA LEU A 371 13.19 -12.53 19.54
C LEU A 371 13.94 -13.86 19.42
N ALA A 372 14.93 -13.97 18.56
CA ALA A 372 15.67 -15.21 18.29
C ALA A 372 16.54 -15.66 19.48
N ASN A 373 16.98 -14.72 20.34
CA ASN A 373 17.69 -15.01 21.57
C ASN A 373 16.80 -15.69 22.63
N ASP A 374 15.49 -15.58 22.51
CA ASP A 374 14.51 -16.37 23.26
C ASP A 374 14.01 -17.55 22.40
N ARG A 375 14.73 -18.68 22.47
CA ARG A 375 14.48 -19.84 21.61
C ARG A 375 13.04 -20.37 21.69
N ASN A 376 12.41 -20.28 22.84
CA ASN A 376 11.04 -20.80 23.03
C ASN A 376 10.04 -19.89 22.33
N ASN A 377 10.07 -18.59 22.61
CA ASN A 377 9.21 -17.63 21.95
C ASN A 377 9.48 -17.58 20.44
N TYR A 378 10.74 -17.63 20.01
CA TYR A 378 11.05 -17.62 18.58
C TYR A 378 10.44 -18.81 17.81
N ARG A 379 10.44 -20.01 18.41
CA ARG A 379 9.85 -21.22 17.80
C ARG A 379 8.32 -21.13 17.70
N ASP A 380 7.71 -20.46 18.66
CA ASP A 380 6.25 -20.31 18.76
C ASP A 380 5.73 -19.01 18.15
N THR A 381 6.62 -18.16 17.59
CA THR A 381 6.24 -16.89 16.96
C THR A 381 6.31 -16.96 15.46
N ILE A 382 5.23 -16.57 14.79
CA ILE A 382 5.21 -16.30 13.35
C ILE A 382 5.57 -14.83 13.14
N VAL A 383 6.66 -14.57 12.42
CA VAL A 383 7.04 -13.23 12.00
C VAL A 383 6.44 -12.97 10.62
N ILE A 384 5.68 -11.89 10.50
CA ILE A 384 5.09 -11.42 9.24
C ILE A 384 5.80 -10.14 8.84
N TYR A 385 6.43 -10.14 7.67
CA TYR A 385 7.14 -8.99 7.11
C TYR A 385 6.38 -8.47 5.90
N LEU A 386 5.97 -7.20 5.93
CA LEU A 386 5.24 -6.54 4.85
C LEU A 386 5.52 -5.03 4.81
N SER A 387 5.06 -4.36 3.75
CA SER A 387 5.01 -2.90 3.65
C SER A 387 3.59 -2.45 3.39
N ASP A 388 3.25 -1.22 3.76
CA ASP A 388 1.92 -0.66 3.54
C ASP A 388 1.65 -0.32 2.06
N HIS A 389 2.64 0.15 1.31
CA HIS A 389 2.59 0.39 -0.14
C HIS A 389 3.99 0.44 -0.74
N GLY A 390 4.06 0.58 -2.07
CA GLY A 390 5.29 0.77 -2.82
C GLY A 390 5.61 2.23 -3.13
N GLU A 391 6.49 2.45 -4.12
CA GLU A 391 7.02 3.75 -4.57
C GLU A 391 7.33 3.71 -6.06
N MET A 392 6.90 4.72 -6.82
CA MET A 392 7.14 4.85 -8.26
C MET A 392 8.61 5.09 -8.62
N LEU A 393 9.30 5.83 -7.81
CA LEU A 393 10.74 6.14 -7.96
C LEU A 393 11.11 6.70 -9.33
N GLY A 394 10.25 7.53 -9.92
CA GLY A 394 10.46 8.19 -11.20
C GLY A 394 10.12 7.33 -12.43
N SER A 395 9.54 6.15 -12.27
CA SER A 395 9.01 5.36 -13.39
C SER A 395 7.74 6.01 -13.99
N HIS A 396 7.27 5.50 -15.11
CA HIS A 396 6.06 5.93 -15.83
C HIS A 396 6.00 7.46 -16.02
N GLY A 397 6.86 7.96 -16.92
CA GLY A 397 6.89 9.38 -17.29
C GLY A 397 7.37 10.31 -16.17
N GLY A 398 8.10 9.77 -15.18
CA GLY A 398 8.65 10.54 -14.05
C GLY A 398 7.67 10.68 -12.88
N MET A 399 6.80 9.70 -12.66
CA MET A 399 5.94 9.67 -11.47
C MET A 399 6.76 9.35 -10.21
N PHE A 400 6.41 9.98 -9.12
CA PHE A 400 6.96 9.75 -7.79
C PHE A 400 5.87 9.41 -6.81
N GLN A 401 6.24 8.77 -5.69
CA GLN A 401 5.31 8.41 -4.65
C GLN A 401 4.27 7.39 -5.13
N LYS A 402 3.00 7.52 -4.76
CA LYS A 402 2.03 6.43 -4.73
C LYS A 402 0.61 6.79 -5.20
N TRP A 403 0.37 8.02 -5.61
CA TRP A 403 -0.98 8.46 -5.97
C TRP A 403 -1.28 8.36 -7.46
N HIS A 404 -2.56 8.30 -7.78
CA HIS A 404 -3.14 8.44 -9.13
C HIS A 404 -2.69 7.42 -10.16
N SER A 405 -2.28 6.23 -9.70
CA SER A 405 -2.00 5.09 -10.58
C SER A 405 -2.14 3.76 -9.85
N ALA A 406 -2.13 2.65 -10.61
CA ALA A 406 -2.21 1.29 -10.09
C ALA A 406 -1.09 0.39 -10.68
N TYR A 407 0.10 0.94 -10.86
CA TYR A 407 1.26 0.20 -11.34
C TYR A 407 1.82 -0.76 -10.28
N ASP A 408 2.48 -1.84 -10.74
CA ASP A 408 3.05 -2.86 -9.83
C ASP A 408 4.07 -2.25 -8.86
N GLU A 409 4.73 -1.14 -9.20
CA GLU A 409 5.64 -0.38 -8.31
C GLU A 409 4.96 0.13 -7.04
N ILE A 410 3.68 0.45 -7.12
CA ILE A 410 2.87 0.88 -5.97
C ILE A 410 2.18 -0.30 -5.32
N LEU A 411 1.55 -1.16 -6.15
CA LEU A 411 0.66 -2.19 -5.66
C LEU A 411 1.37 -3.37 -5.04
N LYS A 412 2.57 -3.72 -5.53
CA LYS A 412 3.29 -4.90 -5.06
C LYS A 412 4.28 -4.56 -3.95
N VAL A 413 4.12 -5.25 -2.84
CA VAL A 413 4.97 -5.11 -1.65
C VAL A 413 5.50 -6.46 -1.19
N PRO A 414 6.60 -6.50 -0.41
CA PRO A 414 7.07 -7.74 0.21
C PRO A 414 6.00 -8.35 1.14
N PHE A 415 5.88 -9.67 1.13
CA PHE A 415 5.01 -10.41 2.05
C PHE A 415 5.61 -11.76 2.40
N ILE A 416 6.16 -11.87 3.61
CA ILE A 416 6.93 -13.04 4.06
C ILE A 416 6.39 -13.50 5.41
N PHE A 417 6.08 -14.78 5.51
CA PHE A 417 5.84 -15.46 6.78
C PHE A 417 7.09 -16.23 7.19
N HIS A 418 7.62 -15.96 8.37
CA HIS A 418 8.81 -16.62 8.88
C HIS A 418 8.52 -17.34 10.19
N ASN A 419 8.90 -18.60 10.26
CA ASN A 419 8.92 -19.37 11.51
C ASN A 419 9.85 -20.58 11.37
N PRO A 420 10.88 -20.75 12.23
CA PRO A 420 11.86 -21.85 12.11
C PRO A 420 11.28 -23.22 12.46
N THR A 421 10.09 -23.31 13.06
CA THR A 421 9.40 -24.57 13.35
C THR A 421 8.58 -25.05 12.15
N LEU A 422 7.90 -24.12 11.46
CA LEU A 422 7.05 -24.44 10.32
C LEU A 422 7.87 -24.63 9.04
N PHE A 423 8.80 -23.70 8.75
CA PHE A 423 9.49 -23.68 7.46
C PHE A 423 10.89 -24.27 7.52
N ASN A 424 11.17 -25.20 6.59
CA ASN A 424 12.50 -25.78 6.39
C ASN A 424 13.08 -25.28 5.06
N GLY A 425 13.85 -24.20 5.11
CA GLY A 425 14.33 -23.53 3.92
C GLY A 425 13.34 -22.50 3.38
N ALA A 426 13.75 -21.81 2.32
CA ALA A 426 12.95 -20.80 1.64
C ALA A 426 11.84 -21.48 0.82
N GLN A 427 10.62 -21.02 1.01
CA GLN A 427 9.45 -21.37 0.20
C GLN A 427 8.92 -20.11 -0.46
N ALA A 428 8.35 -20.23 -1.65
CA ALA A 428 7.72 -19.10 -2.32
C ALA A 428 6.55 -19.56 -3.18
N SER A 429 5.59 -18.65 -3.36
CA SER A 429 4.46 -18.82 -4.28
C SER A 429 4.19 -17.51 -5.02
N ASP A 430 3.82 -17.62 -6.28
CA ASP A 430 3.46 -16.52 -7.17
C ASP A 430 1.94 -16.33 -7.33
N ILE A 431 1.14 -16.98 -6.48
CA ILE A 431 -0.31 -16.72 -6.46
C ILE A 431 -0.55 -15.26 -6.08
N LEU A 432 -1.64 -14.72 -6.61
CA LEU A 432 -2.08 -13.37 -6.24
C LEU A 432 -2.59 -13.38 -4.81
N THR A 433 -2.03 -12.52 -3.96
CA THR A 433 -2.47 -12.28 -2.59
C THR A 433 -2.63 -10.78 -2.34
N SER A 434 -3.35 -10.42 -1.30
CA SER A 434 -3.65 -9.03 -0.98
C SER A 434 -3.56 -8.77 0.53
N HIS A 435 -3.38 -7.53 0.91
CA HIS A 435 -3.51 -7.09 2.32
C HIS A 435 -4.82 -7.55 2.97
N ALA A 436 -5.89 -7.75 2.18
CA ALA A 436 -7.13 -8.33 2.69
C ALA A 436 -6.94 -9.73 3.28
N ASP A 437 -5.99 -10.50 2.77
CA ASP A 437 -5.72 -11.87 3.18
C ASP A 437 -4.93 -11.96 4.51
N VAL A 438 -4.35 -10.85 5.00
CA VAL A 438 -3.47 -10.85 6.18
C VAL A 438 -4.21 -11.27 7.44
N LEU A 439 -5.26 -10.55 7.80
CA LEU A 439 -6.01 -10.81 9.05
C LEU A 439 -6.71 -12.18 9.05
N PRO A 440 -7.45 -12.61 8.02
CA PRO A 440 -8.05 -13.95 8.01
C PRO A 440 -7.00 -15.06 8.05
N THR A 441 -5.85 -14.91 7.39
CA THR A 441 -4.73 -15.87 7.47
C THR A 441 -4.15 -15.95 8.87
N MET A 442 -4.00 -14.84 9.57
CA MET A 442 -3.53 -14.83 10.96
C MET A 442 -4.52 -15.55 11.90
N LEU A 443 -5.82 -15.31 11.71
CA LEU A 443 -6.86 -16.02 12.47
C LEU A 443 -6.81 -17.52 12.20
N GLY A 444 -6.70 -17.94 10.95
CA GLY A 444 -6.57 -19.34 10.55
C GLY A 444 -5.32 -20.02 11.13
N LEU A 445 -4.14 -19.36 11.06
CA LEU A 445 -2.90 -19.84 11.66
C LEU A 445 -3.00 -20.00 13.19
N ALA A 446 -3.81 -19.19 13.84
CA ALA A 446 -4.08 -19.27 15.28
C ALA A 446 -5.19 -20.30 15.62
N GLY A 447 -5.81 -20.93 14.62
CA GLY A 447 -6.94 -21.82 14.80
C GLY A 447 -8.18 -21.14 15.39
N LEU A 448 -8.40 -19.86 15.04
CA LEU A 448 -9.50 -19.04 15.53
C LEU A 448 -10.66 -19.04 14.53
N ASN A 449 -11.89 -19.05 15.04
CA ASN A 449 -13.09 -19.00 14.23
C ASN A 449 -13.58 -17.54 14.09
N GLU A 450 -13.51 -17.00 12.87
CA GLU A 450 -13.94 -15.63 12.55
C GLU A 450 -15.37 -15.34 13.01
N ALA A 451 -16.34 -16.23 12.73
CA ALA A 451 -17.74 -16.02 13.04
C ALA A 451 -18.02 -15.95 14.56
N VAL A 452 -17.27 -16.71 15.35
CA VAL A 452 -17.37 -16.68 16.81
C VAL A 452 -16.86 -15.35 17.35
N LEU A 453 -15.70 -14.91 16.89
CA LEU A 453 -15.11 -13.64 17.31
C LEU A 453 -15.93 -12.44 16.81
N ALA A 454 -16.42 -12.50 15.58
CA ALA A 454 -17.30 -11.46 15.04
C ALA A 454 -18.53 -11.23 15.95
N LYS A 455 -19.16 -12.32 16.40
CA LYS A 455 -20.31 -12.22 17.32
C LYS A 455 -19.93 -11.54 18.65
N GLU A 456 -18.74 -11.81 19.17
CA GLU A 456 -18.27 -11.15 20.40
C GLU A 456 -18.02 -9.65 20.15
N LEU A 457 -17.38 -9.32 19.04
CA LEU A 457 -17.05 -7.94 18.67
C LEU A 457 -18.27 -7.05 18.43
N THR A 458 -19.43 -7.61 18.08
CA THR A 458 -20.69 -6.81 17.95
C THR A 458 -21.14 -6.17 19.27
N ASN A 459 -20.58 -6.56 20.41
CA ASN A 459 -20.85 -5.90 21.69
C ASN A 459 -20.14 -4.54 21.82
N THR A 460 -19.10 -4.30 21.01
CA THR A 460 -18.21 -3.12 21.13
C THR A 460 -18.06 -2.35 19.82
N HIS A 461 -18.44 -2.93 18.69
CA HIS A 461 -18.29 -2.32 17.38
C HIS A 461 -19.59 -2.41 16.57
N THR A 462 -19.89 -1.38 15.80
CA THR A 462 -21.15 -1.29 15.02
C THR A 462 -21.02 -1.93 13.63
N GLU A 463 -19.83 -1.98 13.06
CA GLU A 463 -19.57 -2.46 11.70
C GLU A 463 -18.69 -3.72 11.69
N VAL A 464 -19.13 -4.74 12.43
CA VAL A 464 -18.48 -6.05 12.40
C VAL A 464 -18.95 -6.82 11.18
N ARG A 465 -18.14 -6.86 10.14
CA ARG A 465 -18.44 -7.53 8.87
C ARG A 465 -17.54 -8.73 8.67
N ARG A 466 -17.96 -9.66 7.79
CA ARG A 466 -17.06 -10.72 7.31
C ARG A 466 -15.80 -10.11 6.74
N LEU A 467 -14.67 -10.72 6.99
CA LEU A 467 -13.42 -10.33 6.35
C LEU A 467 -13.51 -10.61 4.84
N VAL A 468 -13.06 -9.65 4.03
CA VAL A 468 -13.20 -9.73 2.57
C VAL A 468 -12.02 -10.42 1.88
N GLY A 469 -10.99 -10.76 2.65
CA GLY A 469 -9.83 -11.55 2.20
C GLY A 469 -10.03 -13.05 2.37
N ARG A 470 -8.99 -13.79 2.02
CA ARG A 470 -8.94 -15.25 2.10
C ARG A 470 -8.06 -15.68 3.26
N ASP A 471 -8.39 -16.80 3.86
CA ASP A 471 -7.51 -17.52 4.77
C ASP A 471 -6.55 -18.40 3.97
N LEU A 472 -5.27 -18.07 4.00
CA LEU A 472 -4.17 -18.81 3.35
C LEU A 472 -3.42 -19.72 4.33
N SER A 473 -3.95 -19.92 5.54
CA SER A 473 -3.28 -20.73 6.58
C SER A 473 -3.05 -22.17 6.15
N SER A 474 -3.97 -22.78 5.40
CA SER A 474 -3.83 -24.13 4.85
C SER A 474 -2.60 -24.26 3.92
N VAL A 475 -2.31 -23.21 3.13
CA VAL A 475 -1.11 -23.15 2.29
C VAL A 475 0.14 -23.06 3.16
N LEU A 476 0.15 -22.17 4.15
CA LEU A 476 1.28 -21.95 5.05
C LEU A 476 1.55 -23.14 5.99
N LEU A 477 0.54 -23.95 6.28
CA LEU A 477 0.64 -25.19 7.04
C LEU A 477 0.94 -26.42 6.16
N GLY A 478 1.02 -26.23 4.83
CA GLY A 478 1.29 -27.31 3.88
C GLY A 478 0.16 -28.33 3.75
N GLU A 479 -1.05 -27.95 4.11
CA GLU A 479 -2.26 -28.77 4.04
C GLU A 479 -2.89 -28.68 2.64
N GLU A 480 -2.70 -27.56 1.96
CA GLU A 480 -3.24 -27.28 0.65
C GLU A 480 -2.16 -26.69 -0.29
N SER A 481 -2.32 -26.96 -1.58
CA SER A 481 -1.46 -26.35 -2.59
C SER A 481 -1.85 -24.88 -2.82
N ALA A 482 -0.87 -24.00 -2.91
CA ALA A 482 -1.11 -22.61 -3.32
C ALA A 482 -1.83 -22.52 -4.69
N ALA A 483 -1.67 -23.53 -5.56
CA ALA A 483 -2.33 -23.57 -6.88
C ALA A 483 -3.86 -23.55 -6.80
N THR A 484 -4.47 -23.93 -5.67
CA THR A 484 -5.93 -23.84 -5.46
C THR A 484 -6.43 -22.40 -5.57
N PHE A 485 -5.59 -21.43 -5.21
CA PHE A 485 -5.90 -20.01 -5.23
C PHE A 485 -5.48 -19.28 -6.53
N ASN A 486 -4.97 -19.99 -7.53
CA ASN A 486 -4.39 -19.43 -8.76
C ASN A 486 -5.35 -18.64 -9.67
N SER A 487 -6.63 -18.65 -9.40
CA SER A 487 -7.64 -17.95 -10.22
C SER A 487 -8.36 -16.85 -9.48
N ASP A 488 -8.01 -16.62 -8.21
CA ASP A 488 -8.68 -15.63 -7.41
C ASP A 488 -8.10 -14.24 -7.70
N PRO A 489 -8.97 -13.29 -8.11
CA PRO A 489 -8.52 -11.94 -8.40
C PRO A 489 -8.20 -11.19 -7.10
N VAL A 490 -7.24 -10.27 -7.19
CA VAL A 490 -7.01 -9.24 -6.17
C VAL A 490 -7.59 -7.91 -6.65
N TYR A 491 -8.08 -7.12 -5.69
CA TYR A 491 -8.74 -5.85 -5.93
C TYR A 491 -8.02 -4.75 -5.15
N PHE A 492 -7.91 -3.58 -5.77
CA PHE A 492 -7.33 -2.36 -5.21
C PHE A 492 -8.26 -1.19 -5.49
N MET A 493 -8.30 -0.22 -4.60
CA MET A 493 -8.97 1.06 -4.85
C MET A 493 -8.34 2.18 -4.02
N THR A 494 -8.34 3.39 -4.57
CA THR A 494 -7.99 4.60 -3.83
C THR A 494 -8.74 5.81 -4.39
N ASP A 495 -9.11 6.70 -3.51
CA ASP A 495 -9.60 8.04 -3.79
C ASP A 495 -8.84 9.09 -2.94
N ASP A 496 -7.69 8.68 -2.41
CA ASP A 496 -6.81 9.59 -1.67
C ASP A 496 -6.29 10.70 -2.59
N GLN A 497 -6.44 11.93 -2.11
CA GLN A 497 -5.99 13.14 -2.80
C GLN A 497 -4.80 13.73 -2.04
N PRO A 498 -3.59 13.74 -2.62
CA PRO A 498 -2.41 14.25 -1.93
C PRO A 498 -2.47 15.75 -1.64
N PHE A 499 -3.29 16.48 -2.40
CA PHE A 499 -3.36 17.95 -2.35
C PHE A 499 -4.69 18.44 -1.76
N LYS A 500 -4.67 19.67 -1.25
CA LYS A 500 -5.90 20.45 -1.00
C LYS A 500 -6.54 20.82 -2.33
N GLY A 501 -7.78 21.31 -2.28
CA GLY A 501 -8.54 21.69 -3.46
C GLY A 501 -7.87 22.76 -4.34
N ALA A 502 -8.66 23.31 -5.27
CA ALA A 502 -8.16 24.27 -6.25
C ALA A 502 -7.57 25.56 -5.63
N ASN A 503 -6.63 26.18 -6.34
CA ASN A 503 -6.00 27.44 -5.97
C ASN A 503 -5.30 27.43 -4.60
N ALA A 504 -4.78 26.29 -4.20
CA ALA A 504 -4.01 26.15 -2.97
C ALA A 504 -2.56 26.66 -3.17
N VAL A 505 -1.90 26.88 -2.05
CA VAL A 505 -0.51 27.34 -2.00
C VAL A 505 0.27 26.36 -1.12
N SER A 506 1.40 25.88 -1.62
CA SER A 506 2.30 25.00 -0.89
C SER A 506 2.97 25.72 0.28
N ALA A 507 3.63 24.98 1.14
CA ALA A 507 4.46 25.54 2.22
C ALA A 507 5.57 26.48 1.73
N LEU A 508 5.91 26.42 0.43
CA LEU A 508 6.86 27.31 -0.26
C LEU A 508 6.24 28.59 -0.80
N GLY A 509 4.95 28.78 -0.67
CA GLY A 509 4.26 29.88 -1.35
C GLY A 509 4.05 29.65 -2.85
N ILE A 510 4.26 28.42 -3.36
CA ILE A 510 4.03 28.08 -4.77
C ILE A 510 2.56 27.71 -4.94
N ALA A 511 1.89 28.39 -5.87
CA ALA A 511 0.51 28.08 -6.23
C ALA A 511 0.46 26.74 -6.98
N TYR A 512 -0.49 25.87 -6.62
CA TYR A 512 -0.73 24.59 -7.30
C TYR A 512 -2.24 24.35 -7.51
N GLN A 513 -2.54 23.41 -8.38
CA GLN A 513 -3.90 23.00 -8.70
C GLN A 513 -4.11 21.52 -8.31
N PRO A 514 -5.36 21.08 -8.12
CA PRO A 514 -5.64 19.67 -7.92
C PRO A 514 -5.24 18.85 -9.15
N VAL A 515 -5.04 17.56 -8.94
CA VAL A 515 -4.83 16.63 -10.05
C VAL A 515 -6.10 16.52 -10.88
N GLU A 516 -5.94 16.46 -12.20
CA GLU A 516 -7.05 16.39 -13.16
C GLU A 516 -7.95 15.16 -12.88
N GLN A 517 -9.27 15.39 -12.89
CA GLN A 517 -10.27 14.31 -12.82
C GLN A 517 -10.44 13.64 -14.20
N PRO A 518 -10.77 12.34 -14.22
CA PRO A 518 -10.99 11.43 -13.09
C PRO A 518 -9.64 10.99 -12.50
N ASN A 519 -9.49 11.08 -11.18
CA ASN A 519 -8.22 10.83 -10.51
C ASN A 519 -8.27 9.80 -9.37
N CYS A 520 -9.45 9.27 -9.04
CA CYS A 520 -9.59 8.10 -8.20
C CYS A 520 -9.36 6.84 -9.01
N VAL A 521 -8.77 5.80 -8.41
CA VAL A 521 -8.32 4.62 -9.14
C VAL A 521 -8.81 3.33 -8.48
N GLU A 522 -9.37 2.42 -9.26
CA GLU A 522 -9.56 1.03 -8.84
C GLU A 522 -8.94 0.08 -9.86
N SER A 523 -8.51 -1.08 -9.40
CA SER A 523 -7.81 -2.06 -10.19
C SER A 523 -8.20 -3.49 -9.81
N VAL A 524 -8.19 -4.37 -10.79
CA VAL A 524 -8.26 -5.81 -10.59
C VAL A 524 -7.12 -6.51 -11.32
N VAL A 525 -6.47 -7.45 -10.63
CA VAL A 525 -5.44 -8.31 -11.22
C VAL A 525 -5.89 -9.77 -11.10
N THR A 526 -5.78 -10.52 -12.19
CA THR A 526 -6.14 -11.95 -12.23
C THR A 526 -5.37 -12.71 -13.29
N TYR A 527 -5.43 -14.04 -13.22
CA TYR A 527 -4.93 -14.92 -14.28
C TYR A 527 -6.08 -15.39 -15.17
N LEU A 528 -5.92 -15.24 -16.48
CA LEU A 528 -6.86 -15.71 -17.49
C LEU A 528 -6.18 -16.69 -18.46
N PRO A 529 -6.92 -17.68 -19.04
CA PRO A 529 -6.37 -18.65 -19.98
C PRO A 529 -6.30 -18.07 -21.41
N THR A 530 -5.58 -16.97 -21.58
CA THR A 530 -5.48 -16.20 -22.83
C THR A 530 -4.21 -16.47 -23.62
N GLY A 531 -3.23 -17.14 -23.03
CA GLY A 531 -1.97 -17.45 -23.67
C GLY A 531 -2.02 -18.65 -24.60
N PRO A 532 -0.90 -18.98 -25.28
CA PRO A 532 -0.80 -20.11 -26.20
C PRO A 532 -1.27 -21.43 -25.54
N ALA A 533 -2.09 -22.19 -26.29
CA ALA A 533 -2.70 -23.43 -25.81
C ALA A 533 -3.51 -23.31 -24.49
N GLY A 534 -4.05 -22.11 -24.21
CA GLY A 534 -4.83 -21.83 -23.00
C GLY A 534 -3.97 -21.65 -21.74
N SER A 535 -2.69 -21.37 -21.89
CA SER A 535 -1.84 -21.02 -20.75
C SER A 535 -2.34 -19.78 -20.05
N LYS A 536 -2.15 -19.73 -18.73
CA LYS A 536 -2.61 -18.59 -17.93
C LYS A 536 -1.66 -17.40 -18.08
N GLU A 537 -2.23 -16.26 -18.40
CA GLU A 537 -1.56 -14.96 -18.43
C GLU A 537 -2.13 -14.06 -17.35
N ARG A 538 -1.28 -13.24 -16.75
CA ARG A 538 -1.65 -12.28 -15.73
C ARG A 538 -2.11 -11.00 -16.38
N TRP A 539 -3.33 -10.57 -16.04
CA TRP A 539 -3.96 -9.37 -16.58
C TRP A 539 -4.31 -8.39 -15.49
N LYS A 540 -4.18 -7.11 -15.78
CA LYS A 540 -4.58 -5.99 -14.93
C LYS A 540 -5.55 -5.10 -15.69
N TYR A 541 -6.62 -4.66 -15.01
CA TYR A 541 -7.58 -3.71 -15.55
C TYR A 541 -7.82 -2.61 -14.52
N ASN A 542 -7.61 -1.36 -14.93
CA ASN A 542 -7.75 -0.17 -14.11
C ASN A 542 -8.91 0.69 -14.62
N ARG A 543 -9.67 1.25 -13.70
CA ARG A 543 -10.68 2.28 -13.94
C ARG A 543 -10.31 3.52 -13.14
N TYR A 544 -10.35 4.66 -13.79
CA TYR A 544 -10.24 5.98 -13.19
C TYR A 544 -11.61 6.62 -13.19
N TRP A 545 -12.06 7.12 -12.03
CA TRP A 545 -13.38 7.72 -11.89
C TRP A 545 -13.33 9.03 -11.11
N ASP A 546 -14.34 9.88 -11.30
CA ASP A 546 -14.54 11.10 -10.55
C ASP A 546 -15.37 10.79 -9.29
N ASN A 547 -14.82 11.09 -8.12
CA ASN A 547 -15.51 10.81 -6.86
C ASN A 547 -16.56 11.90 -6.58
N SER A 548 -17.83 11.51 -6.52
CA SER A 548 -18.96 12.41 -6.25
C SER A 548 -18.86 13.18 -4.92
N GLN A 549 -18.06 12.71 -3.97
CA GLN A 549 -17.83 13.43 -2.71
C GLN A 549 -17.01 14.71 -2.88
N THR A 550 -16.17 14.77 -3.89
CA THR A 550 -15.35 15.95 -4.18
C THR A 550 -16.09 16.96 -5.05
N TRP A 551 -17.35 16.65 -5.46
CA TRP A 551 -18.18 17.59 -6.23
C TRP A 551 -18.54 18.81 -5.38
N THR A 552 -18.43 19.97 -5.97
CA THR A 552 -18.72 21.25 -5.29
C THR A 552 -20.21 21.47 -5.02
N THR A 553 -21.07 20.75 -5.76
CA THR A 553 -22.52 20.75 -5.56
C THR A 553 -23.00 19.31 -5.45
N PRO A 554 -23.59 18.88 -4.32
CA PRO A 554 -24.07 17.53 -4.15
C PRO A 554 -25.05 17.09 -5.25
N GLY A 555 -24.81 15.91 -5.84
CA GLY A 555 -25.65 15.33 -6.89
C GLY A 555 -25.52 16.00 -8.27
N VAL A 556 -24.65 17.00 -8.42
CA VAL A 556 -24.36 17.67 -9.69
C VAL A 556 -22.89 17.52 -10.00
N GLN A 557 -22.57 16.67 -10.96
CA GLN A 557 -21.18 16.42 -11.35
C GLN A 557 -20.48 17.71 -11.78
N ASP A 558 -19.29 17.96 -11.25
CA ASP A 558 -18.46 19.07 -11.64
C ASP A 558 -18.03 18.95 -13.09
N VAL A 559 -17.83 20.09 -13.74
CA VAL A 559 -17.19 20.18 -15.06
C VAL A 559 -15.73 20.60 -14.90
N GLN A 560 -14.88 20.13 -15.80
CA GLN A 560 -13.48 20.47 -15.78
C GLN A 560 -13.18 21.70 -16.63
N THR A 561 -12.38 22.60 -16.06
CA THR A 561 -11.71 23.66 -16.81
C THR A 561 -10.27 23.25 -17.05
N PHE A 562 -9.85 23.38 -18.32
CA PHE A 562 -8.50 23.05 -18.71
C PHE A 562 -7.72 24.32 -18.98
N VAL A 563 -6.57 24.44 -18.34
CA VAL A 563 -5.57 25.46 -18.67
C VAL A 563 -4.37 24.77 -19.32
N PRO A 564 -3.65 25.44 -20.22
CA PRO A 564 -2.41 24.89 -20.75
C PRO A 564 -1.46 24.55 -19.62
N GLY A 565 -0.92 23.34 -19.64
CA GLY A 565 0.13 22.93 -18.72
C GLY A 565 1.47 23.61 -19.00
N PRO A 566 2.47 23.43 -18.16
CA PRO A 566 3.82 23.95 -18.38
C PRO A 566 4.34 23.51 -19.76
N VAL A 567 4.98 24.43 -20.45
CA VAL A 567 5.39 24.33 -21.86
C VAL A 567 6.33 23.15 -22.18
N ASN A 568 6.88 22.49 -21.17
CA ASN A 568 7.92 21.46 -21.32
C ASN A 568 7.43 20.08 -21.74
N LYS A 569 6.12 19.83 -21.76
CA LYS A 569 5.52 18.59 -22.26
C LYS A 569 4.29 18.95 -23.11
N PRO A 570 4.38 18.87 -24.45
CA PRO A 570 3.23 19.10 -25.33
C PRO A 570 2.07 18.16 -24.97
N GLY A 571 0.87 18.69 -24.87
CA GLY A 571 -0.33 17.94 -24.54
C GLY A 571 -0.68 17.89 -23.05
N ASN A 572 0.20 18.32 -22.15
CA ASN A 572 -0.11 18.43 -20.74
C ASN A 572 -1.11 19.54 -20.48
N ARG A 573 -2.14 19.20 -19.76
CA ARG A 573 -3.18 20.12 -19.30
C ARG A 573 -3.23 20.07 -17.78
N VAL A 574 -3.49 21.20 -17.17
CA VAL A 574 -3.78 21.28 -15.75
C VAL A 574 -5.28 21.47 -15.60
N ALA A 575 -5.94 20.50 -15.02
CA ALA A 575 -7.36 20.66 -14.70
C ALA A 575 -7.50 21.52 -13.45
N VAL A 576 -8.40 22.47 -13.53
CA VAL A 576 -8.96 23.13 -12.37
C VAL A 576 -10.38 22.62 -12.25
N THR A 577 -10.67 21.79 -11.27
CA THR A 577 -12.04 21.34 -11.02
C THR A 577 -12.85 22.51 -10.50
N THR A 578 -13.77 22.96 -11.31
CA THR A 578 -14.69 24.05 -10.92
C THR A 578 -16.06 23.78 -11.50
N VAL A 579 -17.09 24.13 -10.75
CA VAL A 579 -18.45 24.07 -11.26
C VAL A 579 -18.61 25.05 -12.41
N LYS A 580 -19.06 24.56 -13.56
CA LYS A 580 -19.37 25.37 -14.76
C LYS A 580 -18.21 26.21 -15.30
N ALA A 581 -16.99 25.79 -15.05
CA ALA A 581 -15.85 26.51 -15.60
C ALA A 581 -15.64 26.18 -17.09
N VAL A 582 -15.17 27.15 -17.82
CA VAL A 582 -14.95 27.07 -19.27
C VAL A 582 -13.46 26.90 -19.55
N ASN A 583 -13.10 25.94 -20.38
CA ASN A 583 -11.73 25.83 -20.86
C ASN A 583 -11.30 27.14 -21.52
N PRO A 584 -10.29 27.84 -21.02
CA PRO A 584 -9.90 29.16 -21.54
C PRO A 584 -9.34 29.11 -22.97
N THR A 585 -8.89 27.95 -23.43
CA THR A 585 -8.33 27.76 -24.78
C THR A 585 -9.39 27.36 -25.79
N THR A 586 -10.31 26.47 -25.40
CA THR A 586 -11.30 25.90 -26.34
C THR A 586 -12.71 26.42 -26.13
N GLY A 587 -12.99 27.10 -25.02
CA GLY A 587 -14.32 27.53 -24.63
C GLY A 587 -15.26 26.40 -24.22
N GLN A 588 -14.76 25.17 -24.06
CA GLN A 588 -15.57 23.99 -23.76
C GLN A 588 -15.57 23.67 -22.27
N THR A 589 -16.69 23.12 -21.81
CA THR A 589 -16.87 22.51 -20.48
C THR A 589 -17.32 21.07 -20.69
N ALA A 590 -16.84 20.17 -19.86
CA ALA A 590 -17.27 18.77 -19.90
C ALA A 590 -17.19 18.16 -18.50
N PRO A 591 -18.19 17.37 -18.07
CA PRO A 591 -18.06 16.47 -16.95
C PRO A 591 -16.92 15.48 -17.23
N PRO A 592 -16.10 15.13 -16.22
CA PRO A 592 -15.08 14.10 -16.40
C PRO A 592 -15.73 12.74 -16.67
N ALA A 593 -15.26 12.09 -17.73
CA ALA A 593 -15.66 10.72 -18.04
C ALA A 593 -14.63 9.74 -17.49
N ASP A 594 -15.06 8.54 -17.11
CA ASP A 594 -14.16 7.47 -16.70
C ASP A 594 -13.08 7.20 -17.75
N GLN A 595 -11.86 6.90 -17.28
CA GLN A 595 -10.74 6.49 -18.12
C GLN A 595 -10.25 5.11 -17.69
N PHE A 596 -9.57 4.40 -18.59
CA PHE A 596 -9.31 3.00 -18.37
C PHE A 596 -7.93 2.57 -18.89
N GLU A 597 -7.37 1.53 -18.26
CA GLU A 597 -6.17 0.85 -18.72
C GLU A 597 -6.37 -0.66 -18.66
N LEU A 598 -5.77 -1.36 -19.63
CA LEU A 598 -5.72 -2.82 -19.67
C LEU A 598 -4.29 -3.27 -20.01
N TYR A 599 -3.72 -4.13 -19.17
CA TYR A 599 -2.36 -4.64 -19.35
C TYR A 599 -2.31 -6.16 -19.30
N ASN A 600 -1.50 -6.76 -20.18
CA ASN A 600 -1.08 -8.15 -20.06
C ASN A 600 0.28 -8.22 -19.37
N LEU A 601 0.28 -8.39 -18.05
CA LEU A 601 1.48 -8.37 -17.21
C LEU A 601 2.43 -9.57 -17.43
N THR A 602 2.02 -10.56 -18.24
CA THR A 602 2.88 -11.69 -18.61
C THR A 602 3.83 -11.31 -19.75
N VAL A 603 3.35 -10.53 -20.71
CA VAL A 603 4.14 -10.12 -21.89
C VAL A 603 4.67 -8.70 -21.76
N ASP A 604 3.99 -7.86 -20.97
CA ASP A 604 4.35 -6.47 -20.66
C ASP A 604 4.38 -6.25 -19.15
N PRO A 605 5.38 -6.79 -18.45
CA PRO A 605 5.47 -6.68 -16.99
C PRO A 605 5.84 -5.28 -16.49
N THR A 606 6.14 -4.35 -17.38
CA THR A 606 6.42 -2.94 -17.10
C THR A 606 5.25 -2.01 -17.45
N GLU A 607 4.08 -2.56 -17.84
CA GLU A 607 2.82 -1.83 -18.03
C GLU A 607 2.90 -0.63 -19.00
N MET A 608 3.73 -0.76 -20.04
CA MET A 608 3.97 0.30 -21.03
C MET A 608 2.85 0.44 -22.04
N THR A 609 2.20 -0.68 -22.41
CA THR A 609 1.24 -0.72 -23.52
C THR A 609 -0.19 -0.86 -22.99
N ASN A 610 -0.94 0.25 -22.97
CA ASN A 610 -2.37 0.21 -22.64
C ASN A 610 -3.17 -0.44 -23.78
N LEU A 611 -3.73 -1.62 -23.52
CA LEU A 611 -4.50 -2.43 -24.45
C LEU A 611 -6.01 -2.12 -24.43
N TYR A 612 -6.47 -1.11 -23.67
CA TYR A 612 -7.89 -0.83 -23.50
C TYR A 612 -8.65 -0.61 -24.82
N THR A 613 -8.05 0.09 -25.76
CA THR A 613 -8.63 0.36 -27.09
C THR A 613 -8.25 -0.66 -28.16
N ASN A 614 -7.44 -1.67 -27.82
CA ASN A 614 -6.99 -2.68 -28.77
C ASN A 614 -8.11 -3.70 -29.07
N SER A 615 -8.55 -3.76 -30.32
CA SER A 615 -9.62 -4.65 -30.75
C SER A 615 -9.33 -6.14 -30.51
N ALA A 616 -8.07 -6.56 -30.63
CA ALA A 616 -7.65 -7.93 -30.36
C ALA A 616 -7.85 -8.33 -28.89
N SER A 617 -7.82 -7.37 -27.96
CA SER A 617 -8.02 -7.59 -26.52
C SER A 617 -9.47 -7.42 -26.07
N SER A 618 -10.42 -7.15 -26.97
CA SER A 618 -11.82 -6.83 -26.65
C SER A 618 -12.54 -7.93 -25.87
N GLY A 619 -12.24 -9.20 -26.15
CA GLY A 619 -12.78 -10.34 -25.40
C GLY A 619 -12.29 -10.38 -23.96
N THR A 620 -10.98 -10.22 -23.77
CA THR A 620 -10.34 -10.14 -22.43
C THR A 620 -10.84 -8.92 -21.66
N LEU A 621 -10.97 -7.77 -22.31
CA LEU A 621 -11.49 -6.55 -21.69
C LEU A 621 -12.88 -6.79 -21.07
N LYS A 622 -13.81 -7.39 -21.81
CA LYS A 622 -15.16 -7.71 -21.28
C LYS A 622 -15.12 -8.62 -20.05
N ILE A 623 -14.23 -9.61 -20.05
CA ILE A 623 -14.04 -10.51 -18.88
C ILE A 623 -13.51 -9.70 -17.71
N MET A 624 -12.49 -8.86 -17.91
CA MET A 624 -11.88 -8.06 -16.86
C MET A 624 -12.86 -7.02 -16.27
N GLN A 625 -13.72 -6.43 -17.10
CA GLN A 625 -14.80 -5.53 -16.65
C GLN A 625 -15.78 -6.24 -15.72
N VAL A 626 -16.19 -7.46 -16.07
CA VAL A 626 -17.06 -8.27 -15.21
C VAL A 626 -16.37 -8.61 -13.88
N ILE A 627 -15.10 -9.02 -13.94
CA ILE A 627 -14.33 -9.35 -12.72
C ILE A 627 -14.17 -8.12 -11.82
N LEU A 628 -13.88 -6.94 -12.39
CA LEU A 628 -13.78 -5.71 -11.62
C LEU A 628 -15.10 -5.42 -10.89
N GLN A 629 -16.24 -5.52 -11.60
CA GLN A 629 -17.56 -5.30 -11.00
C GLN A 629 -17.87 -6.31 -9.89
N GLU A 630 -17.56 -7.59 -10.10
CA GLU A 630 -17.74 -8.64 -9.08
C GLU A 630 -16.89 -8.35 -7.84
N GLN A 631 -15.62 -7.99 -8.02
CA GLN A 631 -14.72 -7.69 -6.91
C GLN A 631 -15.13 -6.42 -6.16
N ARG A 632 -15.54 -5.38 -6.86
CA ARG A 632 -16.09 -4.15 -6.27
C ARG A 632 -17.29 -4.49 -5.37
N THR A 633 -18.26 -5.22 -5.90
CA THR A 633 -19.47 -5.62 -5.16
C THR A 633 -19.16 -6.49 -3.95
N ALA A 634 -18.19 -7.41 -4.08
CA ALA A 634 -17.86 -8.34 -3.01
C ALA A 634 -17.01 -7.72 -1.89
N LYS A 635 -16.21 -6.70 -2.19
CA LYS A 635 -15.16 -6.18 -1.30
C LYS A 635 -15.39 -4.76 -0.81
N ARG A 636 -16.05 -3.89 -1.60
CA ARG A 636 -16.37 -2.53 -1.17
C ARG A 636 -17.67 -2.55 -0.37
N LEU A 637 -17.60 -3.07 0.86
CA LEU A 637 -18.73 -3.06 1.77
C LEU A 637 -19.03 -1.62 2.22
N SER A 638 -20.30 -1.33 2.47
CA SER A 638 -20.75 -0.05 3.04
C SER A 638 -21.27 -0.26 4.45
N PRO A 639 -21.22 0.75 5.32
CA PRO A 639 -21.86 0.71 6.63
C PRO A 639 -23.36 0.36 6.53
N VAL A 640 -23.88 -0.42 7.50
CA VAL A 640 -25.28 -0.91 7.44
C VAL A 640 -26.28 0.19 7.74
N ASP A 641 -25.97 1.01 8.73
CA ASP A 641 -26.93 1.98 9.30
C ASP A 641 -26.50 3.41 9.00
N GLN A 642 -26.26 3.71 7.73
CA GLN A 642 -25.97 5.09 7.36
C GLN A 642 -27.28 5.87 7.18
N PRO A 643 -27.49 6.96 7.92
CA PRO A 643 -28.58 7.89 7.67
C PRO A 643 -28.27 8.80 6.48
N TRP A 644 -27.83 8.22 5.37
CA TRP A 644 -27.48 8.95 4.15
C TRP A 644 -28.68 9.41 3.35
N ALA A 645 -29.87 9.01 3.76
CA ALA A 645 -31.11 9.28 3.06
C ALA A 645 -31.57 10.74 3.17
N ASP A 646 -30.91 11.56 3.96
CA ASP A 646 -31.33 12.95 4.20
C ASP A 646 -30.56 13.99 3.37
N GLY A 647 -29.68 13.55 2.45
CA GLY A 647 -28.91 14.45 1.63
C GLY A 647 -27.77 15.17 2.39
N SER A 648 -27.45 14.76 3.61
CA SER A 648 -26.34 15.31 4.36
C SER A 648 -25.02 14.89 3.71
N MET A 649 -24.07 15.82 3.66
CA MET A 649 -22.75 15.71 2.98
C MET A 649 -21.77 14.72 3.59
N ARG A 650 -22.19 13.91 4.53
CA ARG A 650 -21.36 12.84 5.09
C ARG A 650 -21.50 11.56 4.28
N GLN A 651 -21.28 11.64 3.00
CA GLN A 651 -21.08 10.43 2.23
C GLN A 651 -19.66 9.95 2.54
N PHE A 652 -19.52 8.77 3.17
CA PHE A 652 -18.30 8.04 3.07
C PHE A 652 -17.93 7.93 1.60
N PRO A 653 -16.65 7.94 1.29
CA PRO A 653 -16.15 8.10 -0.08
C PRO A 653 -16.65 7.10 -1.10
N PHE A 654 -17.70 6.37 -0.87
CA PHE A 654 -18.00 5.23 -1.71
C PHE A 654 -19.44 4.84 -1.77
N THR A 655 -20.27 5.67 -2.39
CA THR A 655 -21.43 5.08 -3.07
C THR A 655 -20.90 4.18 -4.19
N PRO A 656 -21.24 2.89 -4.22
CA PRO A 656 -20.98 2.08 -5.40
C PRO A 656 -21.78 2.70 -6.55
N ASN A 657 -21.09 3.30 -7.52
CA ASN A 657 -21.67 3.58 -8.82
C ASN A 657 -21.61 2.34 -9.69
#